data_e3d8ca9dc57d6228211f8a20cdbc73bb
#
_entry.id   e3d8ca9dc57d6228211f8a20cdbc73bb
#
_cell.length_a   1.000
_cell.length_b   1.000
_cell.length_c   1.000
_cell.angle_alpha   90.00
_cell.angle_beta   90.00
_cell.angle_gamma   90.00
#
_symmetry.space_group_name_H-M   'P 1'
#
loop_
_entity.id
_entity.type
_entity.pdbx_description
1 polymer ?
#
loop_
_entity_poly.entity_id
_entity_poly.type
_entity_poly.pdbx_seq_one_letter_code
_entity_poly.pdbx_strand_id
1 'polypeptide(L)'
;MTEPASRLPARPSLEQLRKQAKHLLREFRAGDASASRRVRAVLPRVIDGASALALADAQFVLAREYGFQSWAALVHHVERLAPSSGASPAHRPPIRPLELRSTRVITLPDGGSAPADTVWSMYLAAHAGDLDQVKALVARHSGLTRHEHNYTPPLHFAVREGHARLVRFLVDRSGIDPSYRSYPFQDTLLTIAEDRGHSAVAAVLREQLSSRFALKDGLTAILEEAQNGDLAGVEQELGRDPSLARGSNDIGMTPLHAAANNGHLAVVRALLDAGAPVDAVMGDGYRPVHNALMPRGRVRPAPEASHAVADALIAHGAQYTIVVALLRGDRQFAIDGLARDPSLANFEDTCHRRPISIAAEKDDLEMVRLLLQHGADPNLPEEGAPRGHALWTAVYHRRREIARVLVEHGADPNAMVESSGTPIGHARKDPELLALLRAHGGRVESSDRERLQQLISDGDVAAADRWLSEHPSLVSDDAAFWTEGLLAGPANAGNHAMLEMLIRHGARVPNVTKWGRFYYFKHTDTAAFLLQHGMDPNHMNWHYTTLLHHVASDGDIPKARLLLDHGATIDAIDEEYRSTPLGMAARWGRKDMVDFLLERGADLNIAGDPWATPLAWARKKAHRDVESVLNRASDLTP
;
A
#
# COMPACT_ATOMS: atom_id res chain seq x y z
N MET A 1 -30.84 -22.84 21.01
CA MET A 1 -29.51 -23.47 20.93
C MET A 1 -29.75 -24.95 20.70
N THR A 2 -29.46 -25.45 19.52
CA THR A 2 -29.49 -26.89 19.21
C THR A 2 -28.23 -27.53 19.80
N GLU A 3 -28.39 -28.61 20.60
CA GLU A 3 -27.24 -29.39 21.10
C GLU A 3 -26.30 -29.78 19.93
N PRO A 4 -24.97 -29.75 20.15
CA PRO A 4 -24.02 -30.16 19.13
C PRO A 4 -24.26 -31.61 18.74
N ALA A 5 -24.33 -31.85 17.43
CA ALA A 5 -24.63 -33.20 16.88
C ALA A 5 -23.49 -34.21 17.14
N SER A 6 -22.31 -33.77 17.51
CA SER A 6 -21.13 -34.58 17.83
C SER A 6 -20.29 -33.93 18.93
N ARG A 7 -19.66 -34.74 19.79
CA ARG A 7 -18.67 -34.26 20.77
C ARG A 7 -17.27 -34.43 20.21
N LEU A 8 -16.41 -33.40 20.39
CA LEU A 8 -14.99 -33.52 20.10
C LEU A 8 -14.34 -34.63 20.94
N PRO A 9 -13.43 -35.43 20.36
CA PRO A 9 -12.62 -36.38 21.13
C PRO A 9 -11.86 -35.68 22.28
N ALA A 10 -11.57 -36.40 23.34
CA ALA A 10 -10.81 -35.86 24.48
C ALA A 10 -9.41 -35.31 24.10
N ARG A 11 -8.85 -35.78 22.99
CA ARG A 11 -7.59 -35.26 22.38
C ARG A 11 -7.84 -35.09 20.88
N PRO A 12 -8.43 -33.98 20.46
CA PRO A 12 -8.72 -33.75 19.04
C PRO A 12 -7.42 -33.47 18.29
N SER A 13 -7.34 -33.99 17.04
CA SER A 13 -6.21 -33.73 16.14
C SER A 13 -6.67 -32.93 14.93
N LEU A 14 -6.02 -31.81 14.65
CA LEU A 14 -6.29 -30.99 13.46
C LEU A 14 -6.12 -31.77 12.16
N GLU A 15 -5.14 -32.66 12.09
CA GLU A 15 -4.93 -33.53 10.94
C GLU A 15 -6.13 -34.45 10.70
N GLN A 16 -6.68 -35.01 11.77
CA GLN A 16 -7.82 -35.90 11.70
C GLN A 16 -9.09 -35.12 11.30
N LEU A 17 -9.30 -33.91 11.83
CA LEU A 17 -10.40 -33.04 11.45
C LEU A 17 -10.31 -32.61 9.98
N ARG A 18 -9.14 -32.27 9.49
CA ARG A 18 -8.90 -31.99 8.06
C ARG A 18 -9.20 -33.21 7.17
N LYS A 19 -8.86 -34.42 7.61
CA LYS A 19 -9.20 -35.67 6.90
C LYS A 19 -10.71 -35.89 6.88
N GLN A 20 -11.41 -35.63 7.98
CA GLN A 20 -12.88 -35.72 8.05
C GLN A 20 -13.57 -34.74 7.11
N ALA A 21 -13.11 -33.49 7.03
CA ALA A 21 -13.66 -32.50 6.11
C ALA A 21 -13.46 -32.91 4.64
N LYS A 22 -12.27 -33.41 4.28
CA LYS A 22 -12.00 -33.96 2.94
C LYS A 22 -12.85 -35.21 2.63
N HIS A 23 -13.10 -36.04 3.63
CA HIS A 23 -13.97 -37.21 3.49
C HIS A 23 -15.42 -36.80 3.22
N LEU A 24 -15.97 -35.89 4.03
CA LEU A 24 -17.32 -35.35 3.85
C LEU A 24 -17.50 -34.73 2.45
N LEU A 25 -16.52 -33.95 1.97
CA LEU A 25 -16.54 -33.38 0.63
C LEU A 25 -16.58 -34.46 -0.46
N ARG A 26 -15.77 -35.51 -0.32
CA ARG A 26 -15.71 -36.64 -1.28
C ARG A 26 -17.01 -37.41 -1.31
N GLU A 27 -17.59 -37.73 -0.15
CA GLU A 27 -18.87 -38.47 -0.03
C GLU A 27 -20.03 -37.63 -0.60
N PHE A 28 -20.07 -36.33 -0.30
CA PHE A 28 -21.05 -35.44 -0.88
C PHE A 28 -20.98 -35.42 -2.42
N ARG A 29 -19.77 -35.30 -2.98
CA ARG A 29 -19.55 -35.32 -4.44
C ARG A 29 -19.90 -36.70 -5.08
N ALA A 30 -19.78 -37.75 -4.31
CA ALA A 30 -20.17 -39.09 -4.74
C ALA A 30 -21.71 -39.35 -4.63
N GLY A 31 -22.48 -38.35 -4.15
CA GLY A 31 -23.92 -38.45 -4.04
C GLY A 31 -24.41 -39.20 -2.79
N ASP A 32 -23.54 -39.39 -1.77
CA ASP A 32 -23.93 -40.06 -0.54
C ASP A 32 -25.05 -39.32 0.18
N ALA A 33 -26.14 -40.08 0.50
CA ALA A 33 -27.33 -39.50 1.10
C ALA A 33 -27.11 -38.98 2.54
N SER A 34 -26.18 -39.55 3.29
CA SER A 34 -25.83 -39.11 4.65
C SER A 34 -25.03 -37.81 4.61
N ALA A 35 -23.99 -37.77 3.78
CA ALA A 35 -23.22 -36.56 3.57
C ALA A 35 -24.07 -35.38 3.04
N SER A 36 -25.00 -35.69 2.11
CA SER A 36 -25.93 -34.69 1.59
C SER A 36 -26.89 -34.14 2.66
N ARG A 37 -27.36 -34.96 3.58
CA ARG A 37 -28.20 -34.50 4.71
C ARG A 37 -27.43 -33.63 5.68
N ARG A 38 -26.18 -33.99 6.02
CA ARG A 38 -25.31 -33.24 6.90
C ARG A 38 -25.00 -31.83 6.34
N VAL A 39 -24.64 -31.78 5.06
CA VAL A 39 -24.34 -30.50 4.38
C VAL A 39 -25.59 -29.62 4.33
N ARG A 40 -26.75 -30.15 3.93
CA ARG A 40 -28.00 -29.37 3.84
C ARG A 40 -28.53 -28.89 5.18
N ALA A 41 -28.27 -29.60 6.26
CA ALA A 41 -28.67 -29.19 7.61
C ALA A 41 -27.94 -27.91 8.05
N VAL A 42 -26.73 -27.65 7.57
CA VAL A 42 -25.89 -26.51 7.93
C VAL A 42 -25.89 -25.45 6.83
N LEU A 43 -25.93 -25.86 5.57
CA LEU A 43 -25.90 -24.99 4.38
C LEU A 43 -27.14 -25.21 3.51
N PRO A 44 -28.31 -24.67 3.87
CA PRO A 44 -29.56 -24.86 3.12
C PRO A 44 -29.51 -24.37 1.66
N ARG A 45 -28.58 -23.45 1.35
CA ARG A 45 -28.37 -22.88 0.00
C ARG A 45 -27.77 -23.86 -1.01
N VAL A 46 -27.20 -24.98 -0.55
CA VAL A 46 -26.61 -26.00 -1.44
C VAL A 46 -27.73 -26.94 -1.90
N ILE A 47 -28.58 -26.45 -2.82
CA ILE A 47 -29.77 -27.18 -3.21
C ILE A 47 -29.57 -28.07 -4.44
N ASP A 48 -28.74 -27.66 -5.41
CA ASP A 48 -28.59 -28.39 -6.68
C ASP A 48 -27.14 -28.37 -7.21
N GLY A 49 -26.53 -29.58 -7.23
CA GLY A 49 -25.31 -29.86 -7.96
C GLY A 49 -24.11 -30.30 -7.09
N ALA A 50 -23.74 -31.59 -7.20
CA ALA A 50 -22.59 -32.19 -6.47
C ALA A 50 -21.22 -31.53 -6.71
N SER A 51 -21.11 -30.62 -7.68
CA SER A 51 -19.87 -29.93 -8.03
C SER A 51 -19.67 -28.57 -7.31
N ALA A 52 -20.67 -28.05 -6.60
CA ALA A 52 -20.63 -26.69 -6.03
C ALA A 52 -20.09 -26.62 -4.60
N LEU A 53 -19.90 -27.75 -3.89
CA LEU A 53 -19.37 -27.75 -2.53
C LEU A 53 -17.85 -27.65 -2.53
N ALA A 54 -17.30 -26.61 -1.88
CA ALA A 54 -15.88 -26.42 -1.67
C ALA A 54 -15.38 -27.12 -0.38
N LEU A 55 -14.06 -27.29 -0.24
CA LEU A 55 -13.47 -27.83 0.99
C LEU A 55 -13.77 -26.94 2.21
N ALA A 56 -13.82 -25.63 2.03
CA ALA A 56 -14.16 -24.67 3.08
C ALA A 56 -15.60 -24.88 3.60
N ASP A 57 -16.53 -25.19 2.71
CA ASP A 57 -17.93 -25.51 3.10
C ASP A 57 -17.98 -26.80 3.93
N ALA A 58 -17.26 -27.85 3.53
CA ALA A 58 -17.19 -29.09 4.30
C ALA A 58 -16.52 -28.89 5.67
N GLN A 59 -15.51 -28.03 5.74
CA GLN A 59 -14.87 -27.63 7.00
C GLN A 59 -15.86 -26.87 7.90
N PHE A 60 -16.62 -25.95 7.32
CA PHE A 60 -17.65 -25.20 8.05
C PHE A 60 -18.74 -26.12 8.59
N VAL A 61 -19.25 -27.06 7.77
CA VAL A 61 -20.25 -28.06 8.20
C VAL A 61 -19.72 -28.85 9.39
N LEU A 62 -18.47 -29.33 9.30
CA LEU A 62 -17.86 -30.12 10.38
C LEU A 62 -17.72 -29.27 11.67
N ALA A 63 -17.31 -28.02 11.56
CA ALA A 63 -17.20 -27.12 12.70
C ALA A 63 -18.57 -26.92 13.39
N ARG A 64 -19.63 -26.70 12.61
CA ARG A 64 -21.02 -26.56 13.13
C ARG A 64 -21.51 -27.83 13.83
N GLU A 65 -21.17 -29.01 13.33
CA GLU A 65 -21.51 -30.30 13.94
C GLU A 65 -20.86 -30.50 15.29
N TYR A 66 -19.63 -29.97 15.49
CA TYR A 66 -18.92 -29.95 16.77
C TYR A 66 -19.34 -28.77 17.67
N GLY A 67 -20.33 -27.95 17.27
CA GLY A 67 -20.85 -26.84 18.06
C GLY A 67 -20.06 -25.53 17.92
N PHE A 68 -19.12 -25.46 16.99
CA PHE A 68 -18.35 -24.24 16.73
C PHE A 68 -18.98 -23.39 15.62
N GLN A 69 -18.84 -22.09 15.74
CA GLN A 69 -19.42 -21.16 14.76
C GLN A 69 -18.65 -21.14 13.44
N SER A 70 -17.36 -21.47 13.45
CA SER A 70 -16.50 -21.51 12.27
C SER A 70 -15.43 -22.60 12.37
N TRP A 71 -14.84 -22.96 11.22
CA TRP A 71 -13.66 -23.85 11.19
C TRP A 71 -12.48 -23.28 11.96
N ALA A 72 -12.27 -21.96 11.89
CA ALA A 72 -11.20 -21.28 12.62
C ALA A 72 -11.42 -21.38 14.14
N ALA A 73 -12.67 -21.21 14.63
CA ALA A 73 -12.99 -21.39 16.03
C ALA A 73 -12.72 -22.82 16.51
N LEU A 74 -13.07 -23.84 15.70
CA LEU A 74 -12.76 -25.23 15.99
C LEU A 74 -11.25 -25.48 16.03
N VAL A 75 -10.51 -24.98 15.05
CA VAL A 75 -9.04 -25.10 14.99
C VAL A 75 -8.41 -24.48 16.22
N HIS A 76 -8.78 -23.24 16.57
CA HIS A 76 -8.26 -22.55 17.73
C HIS A 76 -8.57 -23.27 19.05
N HIS A 77 -9.79 -23.83 19.18
CA HIS A 77 -10.14 -24.63 20.35
C HIS A 77 -9.26 -25.87 20.48
N VAL A 78 -9.01 -26.58 19.36
CA VAL A 78 -8.14 -27.76 19.33
C VAL A 78 -6.69 -27.40 19.66
N GLU A 79 -6.20 -26.27 19.16
CA GLU A 79 -4.85 -25.77 19.46
C GLU A 79 -4.70 -25.38 20.94
N ARG A 80 -5.74 -24.85 21.57
CA ARG A 80 -5.74 -24.57 23.02
C ARG A 80 -5.74 -25.83 23.88
N LEU A 81 -6.34 -26.92 23.40
CA LEU A 81 -6.34 -28.21 24.09
C LEU A 81 -5.02 -28.98 23.92
N ALA A 82 -4.20 -28.62 22.94
CA ALA A 82 -2.82 -29.11 22.86
C ALA A 82 -2.04 -28.57 24.06
N PRO A 83 -1.16 -29.38 24.74
CA PRO A 83 -0.40 -28.91 25.88
C PRO A 83 0.44 -27.71 25.45
N SER A 84 0.08 -26.53 25.93
CA SER A 84 0.79 -25.28 25.67
C SER A 84 2.17 -25.32 26.32
N SER A 85 3.19 -25.48 25.51
CA SER A 85 4.45 -24.79 25.83
C SER A 85 4.09 -23.31 25.81
N GLY A 86 4.27 -22.58 26.91
CA GLY A 86 3.83 -21.19 27.11
C GLY A 86 4.59 -20.16 26.26
N ALA A 87 4.77 -20.41 24.98
CA ALA A 87 5.27 -19.49 23.98
C ALA A 87 4.11 -19.13 23.04
N SER A 88 3.92 -17.86 22.76
CA SER A 88 3.13 -17.38 21.63
C SER A 88 3.46 -18.19 20.38
N PRO A 89 2.50 -18.53 19.51
CA PRO A 89 2.81 -19.26 18.29
C PRO A 89 3.93 -18.55 17.55
N ALA A 90 5.00 -19.30 17.25
CA ALA A 90 6.16 -18.74 16.55
C ALA A 90 5.72 -18.00 15.29
N HIS A 91 6.30 -16.81 15.07
CA HIS A 91 6.01 -16.01 13.89
C HIS A 91 6.34 -16.84 12.63
N ARG A 92 5.41 -16.86 11.69
CA ARG A 92 5.58 -17.59 10.43
C ARG A 92 6.55 -16.84 9.53
N PRO A 93 7.53 -17.52 8.91
CA PRO A 93 8.37 -16.87 7.91
C PRO A 93 7.50 -16.38 6.73
N PRO A 94 7.88 -15.28 6.06
CA PRO A 94 7.10 -14.73 4.95
C PRO A 94 6.95 -15.77 3.83
N ILE A 95 5.79 -15.73 3.13
CA ILE A 95 5.55 -16.57 1.96
C ILE A 95 6.39 -16.05 0.80
N ARG A 96 7.21 -16.93 0.18
CA ARG A 96 8.06 -16.51 -0.94
C ARG A 96 7.23 -16.09 -2.15
N PRO A 97 7.35 -14.82 -2.60
CA PRO A 97 6.67 -14.34 -3.80
C PRO A 97 7.11 -15.06 -5.07
N LEU A 98 6.23 -15.15 -6.06
CA LEU A 98 6.52 -15.82 -7.34
C LEU A 98 7.72 -15.19 -8.07
N GLU A 99 7.83 -13.87 -8.02
CA GLU A 99 8.90 -13.10 -8.66
C GLU A 99 10.28 -13.43 -8.11
N LEU A 100 10.35 -13.84 -6.84
CA LEU A 100 11.57 -14.26 -6.16
C LEU A 100 11.80 -15.79 -6.19
N ARG A 101 10.91 -16.58 -6.84
CA ARG A 101 11.04 -18.04 -6.95
C ARG A 101 11.86 -18.51 -8.15
N SER A 102 12.21 -17.62 -9.06
CA SER A 102 12.85 -17.98 -10.30
C SER A 102 14.37 -17.93 -10.22
N THR A 103 15.03 -18.48 -11.24
CA THR A 103 16.45 -18.32 -11.52
C THR A 103 16.80 -16.91 -12.03
N ARG A 104 15.88 -15.94 -11.92
CA ARG A 104 16.10 -14.57 -12.38
C ARG A 104 17.23 -13.90 -11.62
N VAL A 105 17.91 -13.01 -12.32
CA VAL A 105 18.84 -12.05 -11.74
C VAL A 105 18.06 -10.77 -11.44
N ILE A 106 18.14 -10.30 -10.22
CA ILE A 106 17.46 -9.09 -9.74
C ILE A 106 18.46 -7.94 -9.76
N THR A 107 18.08 -6.83 -10.36
CA THR A 107 18.86 -5.58 -10.29
C THR A 107 18.67 -4.96 -8.91
N LEU A 108 19.77 -4.57 -8.29
CA LEU A 108 19.79 -3.96 -6.97
C LEU A 108 19.84 -2.42 -7.07
N PRO A 109 19.43 -1.69 -6.02
CA PRO A 109 19.39 -0.22 -6.03
C PRO A 109 20.77 0.47 -6.21
N ASP A 110 21.86 -0.24 -5.95
CA ASP A 110 23.24 0.26 -6.18
C ASP A 110 23.74 0.01 -7.60
N GLY A 111 22.89 -0.47 -8.51
CA GLY A 111 23.25 -0.83 -9.88
C GLY A 111 23.88 -2.23 -10.01
N GLY A 112 24.13 -2.90 -8.90
CA GLY A 112 24.57 -4.30 -8.87
C GLY A 112 23.44 -5.27 -9.22
N SER A 113 23.74 -6.57 -9.11
CA SER A 113 22.74 -7.60 -9.32
C SER A 113 22.95 -8.80 -8.38
N ALA A 114 21.87 -9.53 -8.11
CA ALA A 114 21.91 -10.74 -7.32
C ALA A 114 20.89 -11.78 -7.83
N PRO A 115 21.16 -13.09 -7.67
CA PRO A 115 20.14 -14.12 -7.90
C PRO A 115 18.93 -13.92 -7.00
N ALA A 116 17.73 -14.24 -7.50
CA ALA A 116 16.49 -14.14 -6.73
C ALA A 116 16.54 -14.95 -5.42
N ASP A 117 17.23 -16.10 -5.41
CA ASP A 117 17.46 -16.89 -4.18
C ASP A 117 18.31 -16.14 -3.14
N THR A 118 19.30 -15.36 -3.59
CA THR A 118 20.12 -14.54 -2.70
C THR A 118 19.30 -13.39 -2.11
N VAL A 119 18.49 -12.74 -2.93
CA VAL A 119 17.54 -11.70 -2.48
C VAL A 119 16.56 -12.28 -1.47
N TRP A 120 15.97 -13.44 -1.76
CA TRP A 120 15.06 -14.12 -0.84
C TRP A 120 15.73 -14.51 0.48
N SER A 121 16.97 -15.00 0.42
CA SER A 121 17.76 -15.35 1.63
C SER A 121 17.97 -14.14 2.53
N MET A 122 18.11 -12.93 1.95
CA MET A 122 18.21 -11.69 2.73
C MET A 122 16.93 -11.41 3.54
N TYR A 123 15.74 -11.60 2.93
CA TYR A 123 14.46 -11.43 3.63
C TYR A 123 14.28 -12.46 4.75
N LEU A 124 14.62 -13.73 4.49
CA LEU A 124 14.54 -14.78 5.52
C LEU A 124 15.51 -14.52 6.68
N ALA A 125 16.76 -14.12 6.38
CA ALA A 125 17.74 -13.80 7.41
C ALA A 125 17.32 -12.57 8.24
N ALA A 126 16.73 -11.56 7.58
CA ALA A 126 16.19 -10.38 8.28
C ALA A 126 15.02 -10.74 9.20
N HIS A 127 14.09 -11.59 8.73
CA HIS A 127 12.99 -12.11 9.55
C HIS A 127 13.50 -12.95 10.74
N ALA A 128 14.47 -13.82 10.51
CA ALA A 128 15.02 -14.69 11.55
C ALA A 128 15.98 -13.96 12.54
N GLY A 129 16.39 -12.72 12.24
CA GLY A 129 17.40 -12.00 13.03
C GLY A 129 18.81 -12.54 12.87
N ASP A 130 19.11 -13.29 11.80
CA ASP A 130 20.42 -13.88 11.54
C ASP A 130 21.40 -12.79 11.03
N LEU A 131 21.99 -12.09 11.99
CA LEU A 131 22.94 -11.02 11.72
C LEU A 131 24.17 -11.47 10.93
N ASP A 132 24.66 -12.68 11.17
CA ASP A 132 25.87 -13.17 10.53
C ASP A 132 25.58 -13.53 9.06
N GLN A 133 24.45 -14.15 8.77
CA GLN A 133 24.01 -14.36 7.40
C GLN A 133 23.77 -13.04 6.66
N VAL A 134 23.11 -12.07 7.30
CA VAL A 134 22.90 -10.73 6.70
C VAL A 134 24.22 -10.06 6.38
N LYS A 135 25.20 -10.08 7.31
CA LYS A 135 26.56 -9.55 7.05
C LYS A 135 27.23 -10.22 5.87
N ALA A 136 27.16 -11.55 5.78
CA ALA A 136 27.76 -12.30 4.68
C ALA A 136 27.11 -11.99 3.32
N LEU A 137 25.79 -11.77 3.29
CA LEU A 137 25.05 -11.38 2.08
C LEU A 137 25.38 -9.95 1.65
N VAL A 138 25.39 -9.01 2.59
CA VAL A 138 25.70 -7.59 2.34
C VAL A 138 27.15 -7.39 1.91
N ALA A 139 28.09 -8.17 2.42
CA ALA A 139 29.50 -8.14 1.99
C ALA A 139 29.67 -8.50 0.50
N ARG A 140 28.78 -9.35 -0.04
CA ARG A 140 28.81 -9.75 -1.46
C ARG A 140 27.94 -8.87 -2.35
N HIS A 141 26.84 -8.34 -1.81
CA HIS A 141 25.85 -7.56 -2.53
C HIS A 141 25.33 -6.43 -1.63
N SER A 142 26.02 -5.29 -1.65
CA SER A 142 25.71 -4.13 -0.78
C SER A 142 24.30 -3.58 -0.97
N GLY A 143 23.82 -3.58 -2.20
CA GLY A 143 22.48 -3.12 -2.58
C GLY A 143 21.32 -3.91 -1.96
N LEU A 144 21.57 -5.11 -1.39
CA LEU A 144 20.54 -5.88 -0.70
C LEU A 144 19.95 -5.15 0.52
N THR A 145 20.71 -4.26 1.17
CA THR A 145 20.19 -3.51 2.33
C THR A 145 19.03 -2.59 1.99
N ARG A 146 19.00 -2.08 0.74
CA ARG A 146 17.97 -1.16 0.22
C ARG A 146 17.04 -1.80 -0.80
N HIS A 147 17.23 -3.09 -1.11
CA HIS A 147 16.34 -3.76 -2.04
C HIS A 147 14.93 -3.83 -1.46
N GLU A 148 13.94 -3.42 -2.25
CA GLU A 148 12.54 -3.50 -1.88
C GLU A 148 11.80 -4.49 -2.77
N HIS A 149 11.05 -5.38 -2.16
CA HIS A 149 10.04 -6.14 -2.86
C HIS A 149 8.67 -5.69 -2.37
N ASN A 150 7.83 -5.26 -3.29
CA ASN A 150 6.53 -4.71 -2.94
C ASN A 150 6.62 -3.58 -1.89
N TYR A 151 7.54 -2.63 -2.06
CA TYR A 151 7.84 -1.51 -1.15
C TYR A 151 8.25 -1.94 0.27
N THR A 152 8.69 -3.17 0.46
CA THR A 152 9.09 -3.69 1.76
C THR A 152 10.57 -4.03 1.76
N PRO A 153 11.42 -3.30 2.47
CA PRO A 153 12.84 -3.59 2.60
C PRO A 153 13.10 -4.68 3.65
N PRO A 154 14.28 -5.34 3.66
CA PRO A 154 14.67 -6.27 4.72
C PRO A 154 14.63 -5.65 6.12
N LEU A 155 14.91 -4.35 6.25
CA LEU A 155 14.82 -3.62 7.51
C LEU A 155 13.43 -3.72 8.15
N HIS A 156 12.36 -3.69 7.34
CA HIS A 156 10.99 -3.86 7.83
C HIS A 156 10.81 -5.17 8.63
N PHE A 157 11.30 -6.30 8.10
CA PHE A 157 11.22 -7.58 8.80
C PHE A 157 12.03 -7.60 10.09
N ALA A 158 13.24 -7.04 10.07
CA ALA A 158 14.07 -6.95 11.26
C ALA A 158 13.41 -6.09 12.37
N VAL A 159 12.73 -5.01 12.00
CA VAL A 159 11.96 -4.16 12.91
C VAL A 159 10.73 -4.90 13.41
N ARG A 160 9.96 -5.50 12.49
CA ARG A 160 8.74 -6.24 12.79
C ARG A 160 8.97 -7.39 13.79
N GLU A 161 10.09 -8.10 13.65
CA GLU A 161 10.42 -9.23 14.52
C GLU A 161 11.26 -8.85 15.76
N GLY A 162 11.58 -7.56 15.94
CA GLY A 162 12.22 -7.06 17.17
C GLY A 162 13.74 -7.26 17.26
N HIS A 163 14.44 -7.45 16.14
CA HIS A 163 15.87 -7.77 16.10
C HIS A 163 16.78 -6.55 16.21
N ALA A 164 16.85 -5.90 17.39
CA ALA A 164 17.52 -4.63 17.61
C ALA A 164 18.98 -4.57 17.11
N ARG A 165 19.76 -5.65 17.28
CA ARG A 165 21.17 -5.69 16.81
C ARG A 165 21.26 -5.69 15.28
N LEU A 166 20.33 -6.39 14.62
CA LEU A 166 20.24 -6.42 13.16
C LEU A 166 19.73 -5.08 12.62
N VAL A 167 18.72 -4.49 13.27
CA VAL A 167 18.21 -3.15 12.93
C VAL A 167 19.35 -2.13 13.01
N ARG A 168 20.12 -2.12 14.10
CA ARG A 168 21.30 -1.24 14.23
C ARG A 168 22.26 -1.42 13.06
N PHE A 169 22.64 -2.64 12.74
CA PHE A 169 23.56 -2.93 11.63
C PHE A 169 23.03 -2.42 10.28
N LEU A 170 21.76 -2.65 9.98
CA LEU A 170 21.16 -2.23 8.70
C LEU A 170 21.08 -0.71 8.62
N VAL A 171 20.67 -0.05 9.70
CA VAL A 171 20.54 1.40 9.77
C VAL A 171 21.91 2.10 9.66
N ASP A 172 22.95 1.57 10.34
CA ASP A 172 24.32 2.11 10.26
C ASP A 172 24.90 1.98 8.84
N ARG A 173 24.44 1.00 8.05
CA ARG A 173 24.92 0.74 6.69
C ARG A 173 24.21 1.57 5.61
N SER A 174 22.90 1.73 5.71
CA SER A 174 22.07 2.31 4.65
C SER A 174 21.18 3.46 5.10
N GLY A 175 21.21 3.79 6.40
CA GLY A 175 20.29 4.76 6.99
C GLY A 175 18.87 4.23 7.13
N ILE A 176 18.00 5.08 7.64
CA ILE A 176 16.55 4.90 7.60
C ILE A 176 16.02 5.79 6.47
N ASP A 177 15.16 5.26 5.65
CA ASP A 177 14.30 6.09 4.80
C ASP A 177 13.13 6.62 5.63
N PRO A 178 13.11 7.91 5.97
CA PRO A 178 12.02 8.47 6.78
C PRO A 178 10.70 8.58 6.02
N SER A 179 10.75 8.49 4.68
CA SER A 179 9.55 8.46 3.85
C SER A 179 8.92 7.07 3.80
N TYR A 180 9.64 6.03 4.25
CA TYR A 180 9.15 4.66 4.25
C TYR A 180 7.79 4.55 4.96
N ARG A 181 6.87 3.88 4.27
CA ARG A 181 5.55 3.49 4.80
C ARG A 181 5.28 2.04 4.45
N SER A 182 4.84 1.28 5.44
CA SER A 182 4.40 -0.08 5.17
C SER A 182 3.21 -0.07 4.22
N TYR A 183 3.20 -0.98 3.28
CA TYR A 183 2.08 -1.08 2.35
C TYR A 183 1.16 -2.25 2.76
N PRO A 184 -0.14 -2.07 2.73
CA PRO A 184 -0.91 -0.87 2.36
C PRO A 184 -1.27 0.06 3.53
N PHE A 185 -0.82 -0.24 4.72
CA PHE A 185 -1.33 0.35 5.95
C PHE A 185 -0.68 1.68 6.34
N GLN A 186 0.39 2.06 5.65
CA GLN A 186 1.08 3.35 5.79
C GLN A 186 1.73 3.59 7.16
N ASP A 187 2.04 2.53 7.91
CA ASP A 187 2.76 2.64 9.17
C ASP A 187 4.26 2.90 8.95
N THR A 188 4.86 3.69 9.82
CA THR A 188 6.30 3.90 9.87
C THR A 188 7.01 2.73 10.55
N LEU A 189 8.31 2.58 10.37
CA LEU A 189 9.10 1.59 11.10
C LEU A 189 9.01 1.78 12.62
N LEU A 190 8.98 3.03 13.09
CA LEU A 190 8.84 3.33 14.52
C LEU A 190 7.47 2.89 15.05
N THR A 191 6.39 3.21 14.32
CA THR A 191 5.04 2.74 14.68
C THR A 191 4.97 1.21 14.75
N ILE A 192 5.57 0.49 13.80
CA ILE A 192 5.62 -0.98 13.80
C ILE A 192 6.34 -1.51 15.06
N ALA A 193 7.48 -0.92 15.41
CA ALA A 193 8.25 -1.33 16.60
C ALA A 193 7.46 -1.06 17.89
N GLU A 194 6.82 0.11 18.02
CA GLU A 194 6.04 0.52 19.19
C GLU A 194 4.77 -0.28 19.33
N ASP A 195 4.05 -0.52 18.24
CA ASP A 195 2.82 -1.32 18.23
C ASP A 195 3.08 -2.75 18.74
N ARG A 196 4.22 -3.31 18.43
CA ARG A 196 4.65 -4.65 18.85
C ARG A 196 5.38 -4.68 20.20
N GLY A 197 5.65 -3.54 20.82
CA GLY A 197 6.35 -3.44 22.10
C GLY A 197 7.87 -3.70 22.00
N HIS A 198 8.46 -3.55 20.83
CA HIS A 198 9.90 -3.75 20.60
C HIS A 198 10.71 -2.52 21.04
N SER A 199 10.76 -2.24 22.35
CA SER A 199 11.37 -1.03 22.93
C SER A 199 12.84 -0.83 22.52
N ALA A 200 13.62 -1.90 22.45
CA ALA A 200 15.02 -1.82 22.02
C ALA A 200 15.17 -1.41 20.55
N VAL A 201 14.27 -1.89 19.66
CA VAL A 201 14.21 -1.48 18.25
C VAL A 201 13.76 -0.03 18.16
N ALA A 202 12.69 0.34 18.87
CA ALA A 202 12.19 1.72 18.90
C ALA A 202 13.28 2.72 19.36
N ALA A 203 14.09 2.34 20.36
CA ALA A 203 15.22 3.18 20.80
C ALA A 203 16.25 3.40 19.70
N VAL A 204 16.63 2.36 18.93
CA VAL A 204 17.54 2.48 17.80
C VAL A 204 16.96 3.41 16.72
N LEU A 205 15.68 3.22 16.38
CA LEU A 205 15.03 4.05 15.37
C LEU A 205 14.91 5.51 15.82
N ARG A 206 14.51 5.76 17.06
CA ARG A 206 14.41 7.11 17.63
C ARG A 206 15.77 7.83 17.66
N GLU A 207 16.85 7.15 18.05
CA GLU A 207 18.20 7.70 18.02
C GLU A 207 18.58 8.18 16.61
N GLN A 208 18.35 7.37 15.60
CA GLN A 208 18.67 7.71 14.21
C GLN A 208 17.78 8.83 13.65
N LEU A 209 16.49 8.78 13.93
CA LEU A 209 15.54 9.81 13.48
C LEU A 209 15.78 11.15 14.19
N SER A 210 16.17 11.13 15.48
CA SER A 210 16.48 12.35 16.25
C SER A 210 17.73 13.08 15.76
N SER A 211 18.61 12.40 15.05
CA SER A 211 19.74 13.07 14.38
C SER A 211 19.31 13.91 13.17
N ARG A 212 18.12 13.67 12.65
CA ARG A 212 17.56 14.30 11.44
C ARG A 212 16.35 15.19 11.73
N PHE A 213 15.51 14.81 12.69
CA PHE A 213 14.24 15.48 13.00
C PHE A 213 14.18 15.87 14.48
N ALA A 214 13.46 16.95 14.78
CA ALA A 214 13.15 17.35 16.14
C ALA A 214 12.01 16.49 16.71
N LEU A 215 12.26 15.17 16.88
CA LEU A 215 11.24 14.27 17.39
C LEU A 215 10.66 14.74 18.72
N LYS A 216 9.34 14.78 18.81
CA LYS A 216 8.61 15.21 20.00
C LYS A 216 7.44 14.28 20.26
N ASP A 217 7.33 13.80 21.47
CA ASP A 217 6.15 13.03 21.93
C ASP A 217 4.95 13.98 22.14
N GLY A 218 3.74 13.46 22.04
CA GLY A 218 2.51 14.24 22.30
C GLY A 218 2.05 15.13 21.14
N LEU A 219 2.64 14.99 19.94
CA LEU A 219 2.29 15.81 18.77
C LEU A 219 0.94 15.46 18.12
N THR A 220 0.33 14.32 18.45
CA THR A 220 -0.86 13.85 17.72
C THR A 220 -1.99 14.86 17.73
N ALA A 221 -2.33 15.42 18.90
CA ALA A 221 -3.42 16.38 19.06
C ALA A 221 -3.16 17.65 18.21
N ILE A 222 -2.03 18.32 18.43
CA ILE A 222 -1.72 19.56 17.71
C ILE A 222 -1.57 19.35 16.18
N LEU A 223 -1.12 18.16 15.74
CA LEU A 223 -1.08 17.82 14.30
C LEU A 223 -2.49 17.70 13.72
N GLU A 224 -3.42 17.03 14.42
CA GLU A 224 -4.81 16.89 14.00
C GLU A 224 -5.53 18.24 13.98
N GLU A 225 -5.37 19.06 15.03
CA GLU A 225 -5.92 20.41 15.13
C GLU A 225 -5.38 21.34 14.02
N ALA A 226 -4.07 21.28 13.77
CA ALA A 226 -3.43 22.02 12.70
C ALA A 226 -3.91 21.57 11.30
N GLN A 227 -4.11 20.26 11.13
CA GLN A 227 -4.65 19.69 9.90
C GLN A 227 -6.12 20.10 9.66
N ASN A 228 -6.91 20.21 10.72
CA ASN A 228 -8.34 20.58 10.67
C ASN A 228 -8.58 22.09 10.66
N GLY A 229 -7.54 22.91 10.93
CA GLY A 229 -7.64 24.36 11.03
C GLY A 229 -8.25 24.85 12.33
N ASP A 230 -8.25 24.02 13.38
CA ASP A 230 -8.73 24.38 14.73
C ASP A 230 -7.70 25.26 15.44
N LEU A 231 -7.80 26.57 15.23
CA LEU A 231 -6.92 27.55 15.87
C LEU A 231 -6.99 27.48 17.41
N ALA A 232 -8.21 27.33 17.97
CA ALA A 232 -8.37 27.31 19.43
C ALA A 232 -7.72 26.07 20.06
N GLY A 233 -7.85 24.91 19.41
CA GLY A 233 -7.16 23.67 19.80
C GLY A 233 -5.64 23.83 19.74
N VAL A 234 -5.11 24.37 18.65
CA VAL A 234 -3.67 24.63 18.48
C VAL A 234 -3.16 25.58 19.57
N GLU A 235 -3.86 26.70 19.85
CA GLU A 235 -3.48 27.64 20.92
C GLU A 235 -3.52 26.99 22.30
N GLN A 236 -4.50 26.12 22.55
CA GLN A 236 -4.60 25.37 23.80
C GLN A 236 -3.42 24.42 23.99
N GLU A 237 -3.05 23.66 22.95
CA GLU A 237 -1.90 22.74 23.03
C GLU A 237 -0.57 23.50 23.18
N LEU A 238 -0.39 24.61 22.46
CA LEU A 238 0.78 25.50 22.62
C LEU A 238 0.82 26.15 24.01
N GLY A 239 -0.34 26.46 24.60
CA GLY A 239 -0.42 26.97 25.99
C GLY A 239 0.03 25.94 27.03
N ARG A 240 -0.16 24.66 26.76
CA ARG A 240 0.30 23.55 27.61
C ARG A 240 1.80 23.26 27.43
N ASP A 241 2.25 23.19 26.19
CA ASP A 241 3.65 22.94 25.83
C ASP A 241 4.04 23.74 24.58
N PRO A 242 4.63 24.94 24.72
CA PRO A 242 5.06 25.75 23.59
C PRO A 242 6.09 25.07 22.67
N SER A 243 6.80 24.04 23.16
CA SER A 243 7.80 23.33 22.38
C SER A 243 7.19 22.46 21.27
N LEU A 244 5.88 22.20 21.32
CA LEU A 244 5.15 21.47 20.27
C LEU A 244 5.20 22.18 18.91
N ALA A 245 5.27 23.53 18.90
CA ALA A 245 5.43 24.29 17.66
C ALA A 245 6.70 23.91 16.87
N ARG A 246 7.76 23.48 17.55
CA ARG A 246 9.06 23.12 16.96
C ARG A 246 9.24 21.62 16.78
N GLY A 247 8.34 20.82 17.33
CA GLY A 247 8.40 19.37 17.28
C GLY A 247 8.02 18.82 15.91
N SER A 248 8.51 17.62 15.61
CA SER A 248 8.11 16.84 14.46
C SER A 248 7.85 15.38 14.85
N ASN A 249 7.04 14.69 14.05
CA ASN A 249 6.89 13.25 14.15
C ASN A 249 8.07 12.53 13.45
N ASP A 250 8.02 11.23 13.39
CA ASP A 250 9.06 10.35 12.82
C ASP A 250 9.23 10.42 11.29
N ILE A 251 8.38 11.18 10.61
CA ILE A 251 8.54 11.53 9.19
C ILE A 251 9.01 12.97 8.97
N GLY A 252 9.31 13.67 10.06
CA GLY A 252 9.68 15.08 10.01
C GLY A 252 8.51 16.05 9.82
N MET A 253 7.25 15.58 9.88
CA MET A 253 6.08 16.44 9.77
C MET A 253 5.91 17.27 11.06
N THR A 254 5.88 18.58 10.92
CA THR A 254 5.57 19.53 12.00
C THR A 254 4.11 19.99 11.91
N PRO A 255 3.52 20.56 12.97
CA PRO A 255 2.20 21.21 12.88
C PRO A 255 2.11 22.26 11.76
N LEU A 256 3.22 22.97 11.49
CA LEU A 256 3.30 23.94 10.40
C LEU A 256 3.14 23.31 9.01
N HIS A 257 3.71 22.11 8.78
CA HIS A 257 3.47 21.35 7.53
C HIS A 257 1.99 20.97 7.37
N ALA A 258 1.35 20.49 8.45
CA ALA A 258 -0.05 20.07 8.43
C ALA A 258 -0.99 21.25 8.14
N ALA A 259 -0.80 22.37 8.82
CA ALA A 259 -1.58 23.60 8.58
C ALA A 259 -1.36 24.16 7.17
N ALA A 260 -0.12 24.17 6.68
CA ALA A 260 0.24 24.67 5.36
C ALA A 260 -0.37 23.82 4.24
N ASN A 261 -0.33 22.50 4.38
CA ASN A 261 -0.92 21.56 3.40
C ASN A 261 -2.43 21.77 3.20
N ASN A 262 -3.12 22.22 4.24
CA ASN A 262 -4.58 22.39 4.22
C ASN A 262 -5.02 23.87 4.08
N GLY A 263 -4.08 24.80 3.90
CA GLY A 263 -4.39 26.20 3.62
C GLY A 263 -4.88 26.99 4.84
N HIS A 264 -4.58 26.56 6.07
CA HIS A 264 -5.10 27.18 7.30
C HIS A 264 -4.23 28.36 7.77
N LEU A 265 -4.38 29.51 7.11
CA LEU A 265 -3.55 30.70 7.34
C LEU A 265 -3.51 31.17 8.80
N ALA A 266 -4.62 31.14 9.52
CA ALA A 266 -4.66 31.57 10.92
C ALA A 266 -3.79 30.67 11.82
N VAL A 267 -3.88 29.37 11.61
CA VAL A 267 -3.07 28.37 12.33
C VAL A 267 -1.58 28.51 11.95
N VAL A 268 -1.27 28.71 10.66
CA VAL A 268 0.11 28.95 10.18
C VAL A 268 0.73 30.15 10.91
N ARG A 269 -0.01 31.26 11.02
CA ARG A 269 0.48 32.46 11.74
C ARG A 269 0.74 32.18 13.21
N ALA A 270 -0.22 31.57 13.89
CA ALA A 270 -0.07 31.21 15.31
C ALA A 270 1.14 30.31 15.57
N LEU A 271 1.38 29.31 14.71
CA LEU A 271 2.53 28.43 14.81
C LEU A 271 3.86 29.17 14.53
N LEU A 272 3.90 30.07 13.55
CA LEU A 272 5.08 30.91 13.26
C LEU A 272 5.38 31.86 14.42
N ASP A 273 4.36 32.51 15.00
CA ASP A 273 4.48 33.38 16.17
C ASP A 273 4.99 32.59 17.40
N ALA A 274 4.62 31.32 17.52
CA ALA A 274 5.14 30.39 18.54
C ALA A 274 6.55 29.86 18.22
N GLY A 275 7.17 30.31 17.14
CA GLY A 275 8.53 29.98 16.74
C GLY A 275 8.67 28.63 16.03
N ALA A 276 7.65 28.18 15.33
CA ALA A 276 7.76 27.01 14.45
C ALA A 276 8.86 27.22 13.39
N PRO A 277 9.70 26.20 13.10
CA PRO A 277 10.75 26.32 12.09
C PRO A 277 10.12 26.39 10.69
N VAL A 278 10.24 27.55 10.04
CA VAL A 278 9.60 27.86 8.77
C VAL A 278 10.06 26.99 7.62
N ASP A 279 11.32 26.52 7.66
CA ASP A 279 11.98 25.67 6.65
C ASP A 279 12.26 24.26 7.15
N ALA A 280 11.49 23.75 8.14
CA ALA A 280 11.59 22.35 8.53
C ALA A 280 11.41 21.44 7.30
N VAL A 281 12.21 20.37 7.23
CA VAL A 281 12.21 19.46 6.07
C VAL A 281 11.67 18.09 6.50
N MET A 282 10.63 17.61 5.81
CA MET A 282 10.12 16.26 5.97
C MET A 282 11.07 15.19 5.37
N GLY A 283 10.80 13.93 5.65
CA GLY A 283 11.55 12.79 5.12
C GLY A 283 11.67 12.73 3.60
N ASP A 284 10.63 13.20 2.92
CA ASP A 284 10.53 13.29 1.46
C ASP A 284 11.04 14.62 0.88
N GLY A 285 11.68 15.46 1.72
CA GLY A 285 12.27 16.72 1.28
C GLY A 285 11.33 17.93 1.25
N TYR A 286 10.04 17.74 1.55
CA TYR A 286 9.07 18.83 1.53
C TYR A 286 9.26 19.76 2.73
N ARG A 287 9.15 21.08 2.48
CA ARG A 287 9.05 22.14 3.48
C ARG A 287 7.61 22.63 3.59
N PRO A 288 7.23 23.38 4.62
CA PRO A 288 5.87 23.95 4.73
C PRO A 288 5.44 24.75 3.48
N VAL A 289 6.35 25.48 2.83
CA VAL A 289 6.05 26.22 1.61
C VAL A 289 5.72 25.31 0.42
N HIS A 290 6.38 24.14 0.33
CA HIS A 290 6.03 23.15 -0.69
C HIS A 290 4.67 22.53 -0.42
N ASN A 291 4.33 22.20 0.85
CA ASN A 291 3.01 21.71 1.21
C ASN A 291 1.90 22.71 0.89
N ALA A 292 2.14 24.02 1.08
CA ALA A 292 1.17 25.05 0.70
C ALA A 292 0.93 25.11 -0.81
N LEU A 293 2.00 25.06 -1.63
CA LEU A 293 1.92 25.24 -3.09
C LEU A 293 1.63 23.94 -3.86
N MET A 294 1.93 22.79 -3.27
CA MET A 294 1.66 21.45 -3.81
C MET A 294 0.92 20.59 -2.78
N PRO A 295 -0.30 20.98 -2.35
CA PRO A 295 -1.01 20.28 -1.30
C PRO A 295 -1.35 18.85 -1.68
N ARG A 296 -1.15 17.92 -0.73
CA ARG A 296 -1.40 16.49 -0.87
C ARG A 296 -2.69 16.10 -0.15
N GLY A 297 -3.37 15.09 -0.65
CA GLY A 297 -4.59 14.57 -0.04
C GLY A 297 -5.81 14.64 -0.95
N ARG A 298 -6.92 14.14 -0.44
CA ARG A 298 -8.19 14.07 -1.21
C ARG A 298 -8.89 15.43 -1.31
N VAL A 299 -8.77 16.23 -0.26
CA VAL A 299 -9.34 17.59 -0.21
C VAL A 299 -8.17 18.57 -0.38
N ARG A 300 -8.25 19.41 -1.37
CA ARG A 300 -7.23 20.45 -1.63
C ARG A 300 -7.79 21.82 -1.26
N PRO A 301 -6.99 22.67 -0.61
CA PRO A 301 -7.41 24.04 -0.34
C PRO A 301 -7.62 24.84 -1.65
N ALA A 302 -8.40 25.90 -1.58
CA ALA A 302 -8.53 26.84 -2.69
C ALA A 302 -7.15 27.47 -3.02
N PRO A 303 -6.86 27.75 -4.31
CA PRO A 303 -5.57 28.32 -4.71
C PRO A 303 -5.21 29.61 -3.96
N GLU A 304 -6.20 30.45 -3.65
CA GLU A 304 -6.02 31.70 -2.91
C GLU A 304 -5.55 31.45 -1.47
N ALA A 305 -6.10 30.42 -0.82
CA ALA A 305 -5.68 30.01 0.54
C ALA A 305 -4.25 29.45 0.52
N SER A 306 -3.92 28.62 -0.48
CA SER A 306 -2.58 28.11 -0.72
C SER A 306 -1.55 29.23 -0.89
N HIS A 307 -1.85 30.22 -1.73
CA HIS A 307 -0.97 31.37 -1.96
C HIS A 307 -0.85 32.24 -0.72
N ALA A 308 -1.94 32.53 0.01
CA ALA A 308 -1.90 33.31 1.24
C ALA A 308 -1.02 32.65 2.33
N VAL A 309 -1.07 31.32 2.44
CA VAL A 309 -0.17 30.56 3.33
C VAL A 309 1.26 30.65 2.86
N ALA A 310 1.54 30.43 1.57
CA ALA A 310 2.89 30.56 1.02
C ALA A 310 3.47 31.96 1.25
N ASP A 311 2.66 33.02 1.05
CA ASP A 311 3.06 34.40 1.31
C ASP A 311 3.41 34.65 2.78
N ALA A 312 2.63 34.10 3.71
CA ALA A 312 2.92 34.19 5.13
C ALA A 312 4.23 33.49 5.49
N LEU A 313 4.47 32.29 4.95
CA LEU A 313 5.72 31.55 5.15
C LEU A 313 6.93 32.31 4.59
N ILE A 314 6.83 32.84 3.38
CA ILE A 314 7.90 33.63 2.74
C ILE A 314 8.17 34.91 3.54
N ALA A 315 7.15 35.61 4.02
CA ALA A 315 7.30 36.79 4.87
C ALA A 315 8.01 36.51 6.21
N HIS A 316 7.91 35.26 6.69
CA HIS A 316 8.61 34.77 7.89
C HIS A 316 9.96 34.11 7.58
N GLY A 317 10.49 34.28 6.36
CA GLY A 317 11.84 33.88 5.98
C GLY A 317 11.96 32.49 5.36
N ALA A 318 10.87 31.87 4.89
CA ALA A 318 10.99 30.63 4.12
C ALA A 318 11.87 30.84 2.89
N GLN A 319 12.71 29.83 2.59
CA GLN A 319 13.59 29.87 1.43
C GLN A 319 12.80 30.02 0.13
N TYR A 320 13.05 31.10 -0.59
CA TYR A 320 12.40 31.41 -1.85
C TYR A 320 13.31 31.00 -3.01
N THR A 321 13.18 29.75 -3.44
CA THR A 321 13.95 29.18 -4.54
C THR A 321 13.28 29.42 -5.89
N ILE A 322 14.01 29.18 -7.00
CA ILE A 322 13.43 29.23 -8.35
C ILE A 322 12.23 28.26 -8.50
N VAL A 323 12.28 27.08 -7.86
CA VAL A 323 11.17 26.11 -7.86
C VAL A 323 9.97 26.68 -7.13
N VAL A 324 10.15 27.27 -5.93
CA VAL A 324 9.08 27.90 -5.16
C VAL A 324 8.45 29.08 -5.93
N ALA A 325 9.30 29.90 -6.57
CA ALA A 325 8.85 31.01 -7.40
C ALA A 325 7.96 30.54 -8.57
N LEU A 326 8.38 29.52 -9.30
CA LEU A 326 7.62 28.95 -10.40
C LEU A 326 6.31 28.30 -9.93
N LEU A 327 6.34 27.59 -8.80
CA LEU A 327 5.12 27.02 -8.19
C LEU A 327 4.11 28.11 -7.84
N ARG A 328 4.58 29.25 -7.33
CA ARG A 328 3.77 30.41 -6.99
C ARG A 328 3.32 31.21 -8.21
N GLY A 329 3.97 31.05 -9.36
CA GLY A 329 3.73 31.80 -10.60
C GLY A 329 4.54 33.12 -10.70
N ASP A 330 5.59 33.29 -9.88
CA ASP A 330 6.49 34.43 -9.94
C ASP A 330 7.57 34.21 -11.02
N ARG A 331 7.17 34.45 -12.28
CA ARG A 331 8.06 34.31 -13.44
C ARG A 331 9.23 35.29 -13.41
N GLN A 332 9.01 36.51 -12.88
CA GLN A 332 10.06 37.54 -12.91
C GLN A 332 11.26 37.14 -12.05
N PHE A 333 11.00 36.59 -10.86
CA PHE A 333 12.07 36.07 -10.01
C PHE A 333 12.91 35.00 -10.73
N ALA A 334 12.25 34.08 -11.45
CA ALA A 334 12.93 33.04 -12.21
C ALA A 334 13.76 33.62 -13.36
N ILE A 335 13.23 34.59 -14.11
CA ILE A 335 13.94 35.30 -15.20
C ILE A 335 15.18 36.01 -14.66
N ASP A 336 15.03 36.80 -13.60
CA ASP A 336 16.13 37.55 -12.99
C ASP A 336 17.17 36.61 -12.35
N GLY A 337 16.72 35.49 -11.80
CA GLY A 337 17.57 34.45 -11.27
C GLY A 337 18.44 33.81 -12.33
N LEU A 338 17.84 33.35 -13.43
CA LEU A 338 18.53 32.71 -14.56
C LEU A 338 19.51 33.67 -15.26
N ALA A 339 19.18 34.94 -15.35
CA ALA A 339 20.06 35.95 -15.93
C ALA A 339 21.34 36.18 -15.07
N ARG A 340 21.26 36.01 -13.75
CA ARG A 340 22.37 36.12 -12.84
C ARG A 340 23.18 34.84 -12.71
N ASP A 341 22.46 33.71 -12.67
CA ASP A 341 23.05 32.37 -12.50
C ASP A 341 22.34 31.35 -13.39
N PRO A 342 22.85 31.08 -14.59
CA PRO A 342 22.28 30.09 -15.50
C PRO A 342 22.18 28.67 -14.93
N SER A 343 23.00 28.32 -13.92
CA SER A 343 22.98 26.98 -13.31
C SER A 343 21.64 26.68 -12.60
N LEU A 344 20.88 27.72 -12.25
CA LEU A 344 19.54 27.59 -11.69
C LEU A 344 18.55 26.88 -12.62
N ALA A 345 18.84 26.80 -13.93
CA ALA A 345 18.03 26.05 -14.87
C ALA A 345 17.94 24.55 -14.54
N ASN A 346 18.99 24.02 -13.90
CA ASN A 346 19.09 22.64 -13.45
C ASN A 346 18.98 22.48 -11.93
N PHE A 347 18.57 23.53 -11.22
CA PHE A 347 18.44 23.49 -9.77
C PHE A 347 17.48 22.37 -9.32
N GLU A 348 17.90 21.60 -8.33
CA GLU A 348 17.06 20.63 -7.65
C GLU A 348 16.68 21.15 -6.27
N ASP A 349 15.38 21.31 -6.01
CA ASP A 349 14.91 21.72 -4.69
C ASP A 349 14.92 20.52 -3.72
N THR A 350 14.78 20.79 -2.43
CA THR A 350 14.72 19.73 -1.40
C THR A 350 13.59 18.73 -1.64
N CYS A 351 12.49 19.15 -2.29
CA CYS A 351 11.38 18.28 -2.70
C CYS A 351 11.67 17.48 -3.99
N HIS A 352 12.95 17.42 -4.41
CA HIS A 352 13.40 16.70 -5.61
C HIS A 352 12.68 17.10 -6.90
N ARG A 353 12.24 18.37 -7.01
CA ARG A 353 11.63 18.94 -8.22
C ARG A 353 12.58 19.91 -8.89
N ARG A 354 12.47 20.03 -10.21
CA ARG A 354 13.28 20.93 -11.03
C ARG A 354 12.42 21.97 -11.76
N PRO A 355 12.99 23.15 -12.09
CA PRO A 355 12.27 24.25 -12.74
C PRO A 355 11.55 23.84 -14.03
N ILE A 356 12.21 23.03 -14.87
CA ILE A 356 11.69 22.65 -16.18
C ILE A 356 10.42 21.80 -16.09
N SER A 357 10.29 20.92 -15.10
CA SER A 357 9.09 20.11 -14.89
C SER A 357 7.95 20.96 -14.33
N ILE A 358 8.26 21.91 -13.44
CA ILE A 358 7.24 22.84 -12.93
C ILE A 358 6.72 23.72 -14.07
N ALA A 359 7.58 24.24 -14.93
CA ALA A 359 7.17 25.04 -16.09
C ALA A 359 6.29 24.22 -17.06
N ALA A 360 6.66 22.95 -17.30
CA ALA A 360 5.86 22.05 -18.13
C ALA A 360 4.49 21.74 -17.49
N GLU A 361 4.43 21.53 -16.18
CA GLU A 361 3.18 21.31 -15.43
C GLU A 361 2.24 22.53 -15.47
N LYS A 362 2.81 23.72 -15.37
CA LYS A 362 2.06 25.01 -15.40
C LYS A 362 1.67 25.46 -16.83
N ASP A 363 1.99 24.69 -17.87
CA ASP A 363 1.77 25.05 -19.28
C ASP A 363 2.51 26.34 -19.70
N ASP A 364 3.67 26.60 -19.10
CA ASP A 364 4.46 27.79 -19.36
C ASP A 364 5.53 27.55 -20.43
N LEU A 365 5.12 27.57 -21.70
CA LEU A 365 6.00 27.32 -22.84
C LEU A 365 7.19 28.29 -22.89
N GLU A 366 6.98 29.57 -22.58
CA GLU A 366 8.04 30.58 -22.63
C GLU A 366 9.10 30.33 -21.55
N MET A 367 8.66 29.91 -20.35
CA MET A 367 9.58 29.54 -19.28
C MET A 367 10.34 28.25 -19.63
N VAL A 368 9.69 27.25 -20.24
CA VAL A 368 10.38 26.03 -20.72
C VAL A 368 11.48 26.42 -21.71
N ARG A 369 11.18 27.28 -22.69
CA ARG A 369 12.17 27.77 -23.66
C ARG A 369 13.32 28.51 -22.99
N LEU A 370 13.00 29.40 -22.05
CA LEU A 370 14.01 30.16 -21.33
C LEU A 370 14.95 29.24 -20.52
N LEU A 371 14.39 28.26 -19.80
CA LEU A 371 15.16 27.29 -19.05
C LEU A 371 16.10 26.48 -19.97
N LEU A 372 15.60 26.00 -21.11
CA LEU A 372 16.41 25.29 -22.10
C LEU A 372 17.52 26.18 -22.71
N GLN A 373 17.24 27.45 -22.99
CA GLN A 373 18.26 28.43 -23.44
C GLN A 373 19.37 28.64 -22.39
N HIS A 374 19.04 28.51 -21.09
CA HIS A 374 20.01 28.56 -20.00
C HIS A 374 20.62 27.19 -19.66
N GLY A 375 20.42 26.17 -20.51
CA GLY A 375 21.07 24.86 -20.38
C GLY A 375 20.34 23.89 -19.45
N ALA A 376 19.03 24.02 -19.28
CA ALA A 376 18.25 22.98 -18.60
C ALA A 376 18.35 21.65 -19.35
N ASP A 377 18.68 20.58 -18.64
CA ASP A 377 18.65 19.22 -19.16
C ASP A 377 17.31 18.56 -18.79
N PRO A 378 16.45 18.25 -19.80
CA PRO A 378 15.14 17.68 -19.54
C PRO A 378 15.17 16.21 -19.07
N ASN A 379 16.36 15.59 -19.03
CA ASN A 379 16.55 14.20 -18.65
C ASN A 379 17.14 14.02 -17.24
N LEU A 380 17.38 15.10 -16.49
CA LEU A 380 17.85 14.97 -15.13
C LEU A 380 16.82 14.27 -14.23
N PRO A 381 17.27 13.50 -13.23
CA PRO A 381 16.37 12.82 -12.31
C PRO A 381 15.59 13.80 -11.44
N GLU A 382 14.35 13.42 -11.11
CA GLU A 382 13.45 14.14 -10.21
C GLU A 382 12.71 13.16 -9.30
N GLU A 383 11.87 13.68 -8.37
CA GLU A 383 10.98 12.85 -7.59
C GLU A 383 10.14 11.95 -8.51
N GLY A 384 10.15 10.64 -8.24
CA GLY A 384 9.35 9.68 -9.00
C GLY A 384 9.84 9.39 -10.42
N ALA A 385 10.95 10.01 -10.87
CA ALA A 385 11.45 9.79 -12.22
C ALA A 385 12.98 9.77 -12.27
N PRO A 386 13.61 8.63 -12.61
CA PRO A 386 15.05 8.58 -12.83
C PRO A 386 15.49 9.48 -13.99
N ARG A 387 14.57 9.83 -14.91
CA ARG A 387 14.75 10.80 -16.00
C ARG A 387 13.42 11.07 -16.72
N GLY A 388 13.37 12.19 -17.48
CA GLY A 388 12.27 12.43 -18.42
C GLY A 388 10.95 12.94 -17.82
N HIS A 389 10.94 13.40 -16.58
CA HIS A 389 9.72 13.85 -15.89
C HIS A 389 9.04 15.02 -16.62
N ALA A 390 9.80 16.00 -17.11
CA ALA A 390 9.25 17.15 -17.84
C ALA A 390 8.50 16.74 -19.12
N LEU A 391 9.08 15.84 -19.92
CA LEU A 391 8.43 15.34 -21.12
C LEU A 391 7.21 14.49 -20.80
N TRP A 392 7.32 13.61 -19.80
CA TRP A 392 6.19 12.80 -19.35
C TRP A 392 5.01 13.69 -18.93
N THR A 393 5.28 14.73 -18.12
CA THR A 393 4.27 15.71 -17.66
C THR A 393 3.60 16.42 -18.84
N ALA A 394 4.40 16.89 -19.81
CA ALA A 394 3.88 17.57 -21.00
C ALA A 394 2.97 16.64 -21.82
N VAL A 395 3.36 15.38 -22.02
CA VAL A 395 2.58 14.39 -22.79
C VAL A 395 1.31 13.97 -22.02
N TYR A 396 1.42 13.70 -20.72
CA TYR A 396 0.29 13.33 -19.88
C TYR A 396 -0.82 14.39 -19.89
N HIS A 397 -0.43 15.66 -19.81
CA HIS A 397 -1.35 16.80 -19.86
C HIS A 397 -1.66 17.29 -21.29
N ARG A 398 -1.18 16.59 -22.33
CA ARG A 398 -1.36 16.95 -23.76
C ARG A 398 -0.85 18.34 -24.14
N ARG A 399 0.26 18.79 -23.53
CA ARG A 399 0.95 20.05 -23.82
C ARG A 399 1.85 19.88 -25.05
N ARG A 400 1.25 19.83 -26.24
CA ARG A 400 1.93 19.43 -27.48
C ARG A 400 3.14 20.30 -27.81
N GLU A 401 3.01 21.63 -27.70
CA GLU A 401 4.13 22.54 -28.01
C GLU A 401 5.27 22.42 -26.99
N ILE A 402 4.96 22.22 -25.71
CA ILE A 402 5.98 21.95 -24.70
C ILE A 402 6.67 20.60 -24.99
N ALA A 403 5.92 19.55 -25.29
CA ALA A 403 6.47 18.26 -25.65
C ALA A 403 7.40 18.36 -26.88
N ARG A 404 6.99 19.15 -27.92
CA ARG A 404 7.80 19.42 -29.11
C ARG A 404 9.13 20.06 -28.72
N VAL A 405 9.08 21.14 -27.99
CA VAL A 405 10.29 21.89 -27.59
C VAL A 405 11.22 21.00 -26.75
N LEU A 406 10.68 20.19 -25.84
CA LEU A 406 11.45 19.30 -24.99
C LEU A 406 12.17 18.21 -25.82
N VAL A 407 11.50 17.52 -26.77
CA VAL A 407 12.16 16.49 -27.59
C VAL A 407 13.14 17.07 -28.60
N GLU A 408 12.90 18.28 -29.11
CA GLU A 408 13.86 19.04 -29.94
C GLU A 408 15.14 19.38 -29.17
N HIS A 409 15.07 19.45 -27.83
CA HIS A 409 16.22 19.65 -26.93
C HIS A 409 16.68 18.33 -26.26
N GLY A 410 16.34 17.18 -26.85
CA GLY A 410 16.91 15.89 -26.46
C GLY A 410 16.20 15.17 -25.29
N ALA A 411 15.00 15.58 -24.90
CA ALA A 411 14.22 14.81 -23.92
C ALA A 411 13.94 13.39 -24.45
N ASP A 412 14.16 12.37 -23.62
CA ASP A 412 14.03 10.97 -23.98
C ASP A 412 12.54 10.52 -23.96
N PRO A 413 11.94 10.22 -25.13
CA PRO A 413 10.55 9.77 -25.20
C PRO A 413 10.32 8.37 -24.62
N ASN A 414 11.40 7.62 -24.33
CA ASN A 414 11.36 6.27 -23.77
C ASN A 414 11.71 6.24 -22.27
N ALA A 415 11.95 7.40 -21.65
CA ALA A 415 12.28 7.46 -20.24
C ALA A 415 11.13 6.89 -19.38
N MET A 416 11.44 5.93 -18.49
CA MET A 416 10.47 5.37 -17.56
C MET A 416 10.28 6.32 -16.39
N VAL A 417 9.03 6.68 -16.09
CA VAL A 417 8.65 7.47 -14.92
C VAL A 417 7.92 6.54 -13.95
N GLU A 418 8.67 5.96 -13.02
CA GLU A 418 8.20 4.96 -12.04
C GLU A 418 7.20 3.94 -12.61
N SER A 419 6.06 3.75 -11.92
CA SER A 419 4.94 2.92 -12.37
C SER A 419 4.02 3.60 -13.39
N SER A 420 4.32 4.85 -13.76
CA SER A 420 3.47 5.67 -14.65
C SER A 420 3.76 5.45 -16.13
N GLY A 421 4.79 4.70 -16.47
CA GLY A 421 5.12 4.36 -17.86
C GLY A 421 5.99 5.41 -18.55
N THR A 422 6.11 5.32 -19.89
CA THR A 422 6.94 6.20 -20.70
C THR A 422 6.13 7.32 -21.35
N PRO A 423 6.74 8.49 -21.68
CA PRO A 423 6.08 9.54 -22.47
C PRO A 423 5.41 8.99 -23.72
N ILE A 424 6.12 8.19 -24.52
CA ILE A 424 5.55 7.63 -25.76
C ILE A 424 4.39 6.66 -25.49
N GLY A 425 4.40 5.95 -24.36
CA GLY A 425 3.30 5.10 -23.93
C GLY A 425 2.01 5.89 -23.72
N HIS A 426 2.10 7.08 -23.11
CA HIS A 426 0.97 7.98 -22.89
C HIS A 426 0.50 8.69 -24.15
N ALA A 427 1.37 8.86 -25.15
CA ALA A 427 1.02 9.50 -26.41
C ALA A 427 0.13 8.63 -27.33
N ARG A 428 -0.08 7.35 -27.02
CA ARG A 428 -0.78 6.39 -27.92
C ARG A 428 -2.18 6.84 -28.34
N LYS A 429 -2.90 7.59 -27.50
CA LYS A 429 -4.25 8.11 -27.79
C LYS A 429 -4.24 9.50 -28.44
N ASP A 430 -3.06 10.07 -28.72
CA ASP A 430 -2.87 11.34 -29.40
C ASP A 430 -1.95 11.13 -30.63
N PRO A 431 -2.52 11.00 -31.85
CA PRO A 431 -1.74 10.69 -33.05
C PRO A 431 -0.65 11.71 -33.36
N GLU A 432 -0.85 13.00 -33.03
CA GLU A 432 0.13 14.05 -33.28
C GLU A 432 1.30 13.94 -32.31
N LEU A 433 1.03 13.75 -31.00
CA LEU A 433 2.08 13.51 -30.02
C LEU A 433 2.84 12.21 -30.32
N LEU A 434 2.13 11.15 -30.69
CA LEU A 434 2.74 9.88 -31.04
C LEU A 434 3.68 10.01 -32.24
N ALA A 435 3.26 10.71 -33.30
CA ALA A 435 4.09 10.99 -34.47
C ALA A 435 5.32 11.83 -34.11
N LEU A 436 5.14 12.87 -33.30
CA LEU A 436 6.21 13.72 -32.80
C LEU A 436 7.26 12.91 -32.03
N LEU A 437 6.83 12.11 -31.04
CA LEU A 437 7.76 11.33 -30.22
C LEU A 437 8.47 10.24 -31.02
N ARG A 438 7.80 9.61 -32.00
CA ARG A 438 8.43 8.66 -32.93
C ARG A 438 9.52 9.32 -33.79
N ALA A 439 9.28 10.52 -34.30
CA ALA A 439 10.26 11.27 -35.05
C ALA A 439 11.53 11.57 -34.27
N HIS A 440 11.43 11.61 -32.91
CA HIS A 440 12.55 11.85 -31.99
C HIS A 440 13.04 10.57 -31.28
N GLY A 441 12.88 9.40 -31.90
CA GLY A 441 13.43 8.14 -31.38
C GLY A 441 12.55 7.41 -30.38
N GLY A 442 11.32 7.82 -30.21
CA GLY A 442 10.34 7.11 -29.41
C GLY A 442 9.99 5.75 -30.00
N ARG A 443 10.12 4.71 -29.20
CA ARG A 443 9.86 3.32 -29.59
C ARG A 443 8.55 2.85 -28.99
N VAL A 444 7.59 2.58 -29.83
CA VAL A 444 6.42 1.79 -29.46
C VAL A 444 6.75 0.39 -29.90
N GLU A 445 7.23 -0.44 -28.99
CA GLU A 445 7.38 -1.85 -29.30
C GLU A 445 5.98 -2.42 -29.57
N SER A 446 5.79 -2.93 -30.76
CA SER A 446 4.55 -3.61 -31.16
C SER A 446 4.75 -5.12 -31.01
N SER A 447 4.99 -5.58 -29.78
CA SER A 447 4.90 -7.01 -29.52
C SER A 447 3.43 -7.43 -29.57
N ASP A 448 3.17 -8.68 -29.93
CA ASP A 448 1.79 -9.24 -29.94
C ASP A 448 1.10 -9.04 -28.61
N ARG A 449 1.87 -9.07 -27.52
CA ARG A 449 1.42 -8.78 -26.16
C ARG A 449 0.97 -7.32 -25.98
N GLU A 450 1.76 -6.35 -26.44
CA GLU A 450 1.39 -4.93 -26.33
C GLU A 450 0.16 -4.60 -27.18
N ARG A 451 0.03 -5.28 -28.31
CA ARG A 451 -1.18 -5.18 -29.12
C ARG A 451 -2.40 -5.69 -28.35
N LEU A 452 -2.29 -6.84 -27.69
CA LEU A 452 -3.35 -7.36 -26.81
C LEU A 452 -3.66 -6.38 -25.69
N GLN A 453 -2.65 -5.86 -24.99
CA GLN A 453 -2.84 -4.88 -23.92
C GLN A 453 -3.58 -3.63 -24.40
N GLN A 454 -3.26 -3.16 -25.61
CA GLN A 454 -3.93 -2.01 -26.20
C GLN A 454 -5.41 -2.31 -26.46
N LEU A 455 -5.72 -3.45 -27.09
CA LEU A 455 -7.10 -3.87 -27.35
C LEU A 455 -7.92 -4.01 -26.06
N ILE A 456 -7.31 -4.56 -25.02
CA ILE A 456 -7.92 -4.65 -23.68
C ILE A 456 -8.16 -3.26 -23.10
N SER A 457 -7.17 -2.36 -23.17
CA SER A 457 -7.27 -0.99 -22.65
C SER A 457 -8.31 -0.16 -23.39
N ASP A 458 -8.47 -0.39 -24.70
CA ASP A 458 -9.47 0.29 -25.54
C ASP A 458 -10.88 -0.29 -25.34
N GLY A 459 -11.00 -1.44 -24.64
CA GLY A 459 -12.25 -2.13 -24.43
C GLY A 459 -12.81 -2.82 -25.68
N ASP A 460 -11.99 -3.00 -26.73
CA ASP A 460 -12.42 -3.66 -27.96
C ASP A 460 -12.41 -5.18 -27.80
N VAL A 461 -13.51 -5.69 -27.25
CA VAL A 461 -13.69 -7.12 -26.95
C VAL A 461 -13.57 -7.95 -28.23
N ALA A 462 -14.17 -7.50 -29.34
CA ALA A 462 -14.20 -8.28 -30.58
C ALA A 462 -12.83 -8.38 -31.25
N ALA A 463 -12.03 -7.29 -31.22
CA ALA A 463 -10.69 -7.32 -31.76
C ALA A 463 -9.73 -8.11 -30.85
N ALA A 464 -9.88 -8.02 -29.53
CA ALA A 464 -9.10 -8.79 -28.56
C ALA A 464 -9.40 -10.30 -28.68
N ASP A 465 -10.66 -10.68 -28.89
CA ASP A 465 -11.10 -12.08 -29.09
C ASP A 465 -10.46 -12.68 -30.37
N ARG A 466 -10.49 -11.95 -31.49
CA ARG A 466 -9.81 -12.38 -32.72
C ARG A 466 -8.30 -12.50 -32.51
N TRP A 467 -7.66 -11.49 -31.87
CA TRP A 467 -6.22 -11.48 -31.65
C TRP A 467 -5.76 -12.66 -30.79
N LEU A 468 -6.49 -12.99 -29.72
CA LEU A 468 -6.20 -14.14 -28.86
C LEU A 468 -6.45 -15.48 -29.57
N SER A 469 -7.42 -15.54 -30.49
CA SER A 469 -7.66 -16.74 -31.30
C SER A 469 -6.47 -17.02 -32.23
N GLU A 470 -5.81 -15.98 -32.73
CA GLU A 470 -4.60 -16.08 -33.56
C GLU A 470 -3.33 -16.27 -32.72
N HIS A 471 -3.29 -15.79 -31.45
CA HIS A 471 -2.14 -15.80 -30.57
C HIS A 471 -2.49 -16.39 -29.18
N PRO A 472 -2.92 -17.66 -29.08
CA PRO A 472 -3.46 -18.23 -27.84
C PRO A 472 -2.45 -18.32 -26.69
N SER A 473 -1.15 -18.32 -26.97
CA SER A 473 -0.10 -18.35 -25.94
C SER A 473 -0.04 -17.07 -25.10
N LEU A 474 -0.56 -15.94 -25.60
CA LEU A 474 -0.53 -14.66 -24.89
C LEU A 474 -1.39 -14.65 -23.63
N VAL A 475 -2.41 -15.53 -23.55
CA VAL A 475 -3.29 -15.60 -22.39
C VAL A 475 -2.62 -16.21 -21.15
N SER A 476 -1.63 -17.08 -21.36
CA SER A 476 -0.95 -17.82 -20.28
C SER A 476 0.32 -17.15 -19.75
N ASP A 477 0.67 -15.98 -20.28
CA ASP A 477 1.92 -15.29 -19.94
C ASP A 477 1.77 -14.50 -18.63
N ASP A 478 2.15 -15.13 -17.52
CA ASP A 478 2.13 -14.56 -16.16
C ASP A 478 3.05 -13.32 -16.00
N ALA A 479 3.97 -13.08 -16.94
CA ALA A 479 4.86 -11.91 -16.90
C ALA A 479 4.20 -10.62 -17.45
N ALA A 480 2.96 -10.71 -17.96
CA ALA A 480 2.37 -9.66 -18.78
C ALA A 480 1.92 -8.41 -18.02
N PHE A 481 1.60 -8.49 -16.75
CA PHE A 481 0.85 -7.42 -16.08
C PHE A 481 1.31 -7.17 -14.64
N TRP A 482 2.54 -6.75 -14.42
CA TRP A 482 2.98 -6.26 -13.12
C TRP A 482 2.60 -7.21 -11.96
N THR A 483 2.54 -8.53 -12.23
CA THR A 483 2.05 -9.57 -11.30
C THR A 483 0.54 -9.60 -11.02
N GLU A 484 -0.24 -8.65 -11.55
CA GLU A 484 -1.69 -8.58 -11.30
C GLU A 484 -2.55 -9.31 -12.36
N GLY A 485 -1.96 -9.74 -13.47
CA GLY A 485 -2.61 -10.55 -14.51
C GLY A 485 -3.46 -9.77 -15.51
N LEU A 486 -3.88 -10.49 -16.56
CA LEU A 486 -4.59 -9.95 -17.71
C LEU A 486 -5.96 -9.34 -17.36
N LEU A 487 -6.57 -9.81 -16.28
CA LEU A 487 -7.92 -9.39 -15.88
C LEU A 487 -7.93 -8.07 -15.10
N ALA A 488 -6.76 -7.56 -14.64
CA ALA A 488 -6.69 -6.37 -13.78
C ALA A 488 -7.28 -5.11 -14.43
N GLY A 489 -6.91 -4.81 -15.67
CA GLY A 489 -7.42 -3.66 -16.40
C GLY A 489 -8.94 -3.70 -16.61
N PRO A 490 -9.48 -4.77 -17.21
CA PRO A 490 -10.93 -4.96 -17.35
C PRO A 490 -11.70 -4.93 -16.04
N ALA A 491 -11.17 -5.53 -14.98
CA ALA A 491 -11.79 -5.51 -13.65
C ALA A 491 -11.84 -4.08 -13.08
N ASN A 492 -10.75 -3.32 -13.19
CA ASN A 492 -10.70 -1.92 -12.78
C ASN A 492 -11.68 -1.03 -13.56
N ALA A 493 -11.94 -1.39 -14.83
CA ALA A 493 -12.90 -0.69 -15.69
C ALA A 493 -14.35 -1.17 -15.54
N GLY A 494 -14.61 -2.27 -14.80
CA GLY A 494 -15.93 -2.91 -14.72
C GLY A 494 -16.38 -3.54 -16.05
N ASN A 495 -15.44 -3.89 -16.94
CA ASN A 495 -15.75 -4.44 -18.26
C ASN A 495 -15.94 -5.96 -18.19
N HIS A 496 -17.14 -6.40 -17.81
CA HIS A 496 -17.48 -7.82 -17.65
C HIS A 496 -17.37 -8.59 -18.98
N ALA A 497 -17.76 -7.98 -20.10
CA ALA A 497 -17.65 -8.65 -21.40
C ALA A 497 -16.20 -9.00 -21.77
N MET A 498 -15.26 -8.12 -21.44
CA MET A 498 -13.83 -8.37 -21.62
C MET A 498 -13.32 -9.45 -20.66
N LEU A 499 -13.78 -9.43 -19.38
CA LEU A 499 -13.44 -10.45 -18.40
C LEU A 499 -13.90 -11.84 -18.84
N GLU A 500 -15.16 -11.98 -19.26
CA GLU A 500 -15.72 -13.24 -19.76
C GLU A 500 -14.95 -13.76 -20.98
N MET A 501 -14.63 -12.88 -21.92
CA MET A 501 -13.88 -13.22 -23.12
C MET A 501 -12.47 -13.73 -22.75
N LEU A 502 -11.75 -13.04 -21.90
CA LEU A 502 -10.41 -13.44 -21.47
C LEU A 502 -10.41 -14.75 -20.70
N ILE A 503 -11.38 -14.97 -19.79
CA ILE A 503 -11.53 -16.24 -19.06
C ILE A 503 -11.85 -17.40 -20.03
N ARG A 504 -12.70 -17.17 -21.03
CA ARG A 504 -13.01 -18.17 -22.05
C ARG A 504 -11.78 -18.59 -22.86
N HIS A 505 -10.84 -17.66 -23.10
CA HIS A 505 -9.54 -17.95 -23.72
C HIS A 505 -8.55 -18.62 -22.75
N GLY A 506 -8.91 -18.83 -21.48
CA GLY A 506 -8.09 -19.50 -20.49
C GLY A 506 -7.31 -18.58 -19.55
N ALA A 507 -7.62 -17.27 -19.53
CA ALA A 507 -7.06 -16.38 -18.52
C ALA A 507 -7.46 -16.86 -17.13
N ARG A 508 -6.48 -17.03 -16.26
CA ARG A 508 -6.72 -17.45 -14.89
C ARG A 508 -7.26 -16.28 -14.08
N VAL A 509 -8.31 -16.52 -13.32
CA VAL A 509 -8.75 -15.58 -12.30
C VAL A 509 -7.65 -15.54 -11.23
N PRO A 510 -6.97 -14.41 -11.02
CA PRO A 510 -5.85 -14.35 -10.11
C PRO A 510 -6.35 -14.38 -8.66
N ASN A 511 -5.51 -14.91 -7.78
CA ASN A 511 -5.66 -14.60 -6.38
C ASN A 511 -5.28 -13.14 -6.12
N VAL A 512 -5.95 -12.49 -5.16
CA VAL A 512 -5.70 -11.09 -4.89
C VAL A 512 -4.32 -10.91 -4.29
N THR A 513 -3.48 -10.19 -5.00
CA THR A 513 -2.15 -9.76 -4.56
C THR A 513 -2.22 -8.36 -3.93
N LYS A 514 -1.07 -7.72 -3.80
CA LYS A 514 -0.91 -6.37 -3.27
C LYS A 514 -1.85 -5.30 -3.85
N TRP A 515 -2.00 -5.27 -5.19
CA TRP A 515 -2.82 -4.29 -5.89
C TRP A 515 -4.26 -4.76 -6.13
N GLY A 516 -4.54 -6.04 -5.86
CA GLY A 516 -5.79 -6.70 -6.23
C GLY A 516 -7.03 -5.97 -5.74
N ARG A 517 -7.02 -5.40 -4.52
CA ARG A 517 -8.17 -4.65 -4.03
C ARG A 517 -8.49 -3.40 -4.86
N PHE A 518 -7.50 -2.76 -5.48
CA PHE A 518 -7.70 -1.56 -6.30
C PHE A 518 -8.22 -1.87 -7.69
N TYR A 519 -7.95 -3.06 -8.20
CA TYR A 519 -8.37 -3.49 -9.53
C TYR A 519 -9.58 -4.40 -9.46
N TYR A 520 -9.49 -5.49 -8.72
CA TYR A 520 -10.48 -6.56 -8.71
C TYR A 520 -11.65 -6.29 -7.77
N PHE A 521 -11.43 -5.49 -6.73
CA PHE A 521 -12.43 -5.12 -5.72
C PHE A 521 -12.83 -3.64 -5.76
N LYS A 522 -12.53 -2.92 -6.84
CA LYS A 522 -13.02 -1.54 -7.04
C LYS A 522 -14.54 -1.51 -7.16
N HIS A 523 -15.10 -2.38 -7.96
CA HIS A 523 -16.54 -2.53 -8.20
C HIS A 523 -17.06 -3.81 -7.54
N THR A 524 -18.13 -3.71 -6.76
CA THR A 524 -18.66 -4.86 -6.00
C THR A 524 -19.22 -5.96 -6.90
N ASP A 525 -19.84 -5.59 -8.02
CA ASP A 525 -20.35 -6.53 -9.04
C ASP A 525 -19.21 -7.28 -9.75
N THR A 526 -18.12 -6.60 -10.07
CA THR A 526 -16.92 -7.22 -10.63
C THR A 526 -16.26 -8.17 -9.63
N ALA A 527 -16.18 -7.78 -8.36
CA ALA A 527 -15.68 -8.64 -7.29
C ALA A 527 -16.53 -9.91 -7.14
N ALA A 528 -17.87 -9.76 -7.16
CA ALA A 528 -18.80 -10.89 -7.12
C ALA A 528 -18.61 -11.83 -8.33
N PHE A 529 -18.47 -11.26 -9.52
CA PHE A 529 -18.19 -12.01 -10.75
C PHE A 529 -16.90 -12.84 -10.63
N LEU A 530 -15.82 -12.25 -10.17
CA LEU A 530 -14.52 -12.92 -10.06
C LEU A 530 -14.53 -14.02 -8.98
N LEU A 531 -15.17 -13.78 -7.84
CA LEU A 531 -15.35 -14.80 -6.79
C LEU A 531 -16.17 -16.00 -7.31
N GLN A 532 -17.20 -15.76 -8.13
CA GLN A 532 -17.98 -16.82 -8.78
C GLN A 532 -17.15 -17.62 -9.80
N HIS A 533 -16.12 -16.99 -10.39
CA HIS A 533 -15.21 -17.62 -11.37
C HIS A 533 -13.93 -18.19 -10.73
N GLY A 534 -13.92 -18.39 -9.40
CA GLY A 534 -12.88 -19.14 -8.72
C GLY A 534 -11.79 -18.33 -8.05
N MET A 535 -11.95 -17.01 -7.88
CA MET A 535 -11.06 -16.22 -7.03
C MET A 535 -11.13 -16.77 -5.60
N ASP A 536 -9.97 -17.04 -5.01
CA ASP A 536 -9.87 -17.53 -3.63
C ASP A 536 -10.03 -16.37 -2.62
N PRO A 537 -11.13 -16.30 -1.86
CA PRO A 537 -11.35 -15.26 -0.85
C PRO A 537 -10.38 -15.37 0.35
N ASN A 538 -9.69 -16.52 0.48
CA ASN A 538 -8.74 -16.80 1.56
C ASN A 538 -7.28 -16.72 1.12
N HIS A 539 -7.01 -16.23 -0.09
CA HIS A 539 -5.64 -16.05 -0.53
C HIS A 539 -4.89 -15.13 0.42
N MET A 540 -3.70 -15.54 0.83
CA MET A 540 -2.82 -14.79 1.72
C MET A 540 -1.64 -14.23 0.92
N ASN A 541 -1.37 -12.94 1.11
CA ASN A 541 -0.14 -12.35 0.59
C ASN A 541 1.09 -12.84 1.37
N TRP A 542 2.26 -12.34 1.06
CA TRP A 542 3.50 -12.79 1.71
C TRP A 542 3.62 -12.43 3.20
N HIS A 543 2.73 -11.56 3.73
CA HIS A 543 2.54 -11.24 5.15
C HIS A 543 1.37 -12.00 5.79
N TYR A 544 0.77 -12.96 5.08
CA TYR A 544 -0.43 -13.71 5.49
C TYR A 544 -1.70 -12.86 5.64
N THR A 545 -1.69 -11.65 5.10
CA THR A 545 -2.86 -10.78 5.09
C THR A 545 -3.83 -11.24 4.00
N THR A 546 -5.08 -11.46 4.36
CA THR A 546 -6.16 -11.77 3.41
C THR A 546 -6.85 -10.49 2.94
N LEU A 547 -7.65 -10.59 1.87
CA LEU A 547 -8.43 -9.47 1.39
C LEU A 547 -9.43 -8.97 2.45
N LEU A 548 -9.97 -9.86 3.29
CA LEU A 548 -10.90 -9.48 4.37
C LEU A 548 -10.23 -8.57 5.42
N HIS A 549 -8.93 -8.74 5.72
CA HIS A 549 -8.18 -7.80 6.59
C HIS A 549 -8.16 -6.39 6.01
N HIS A 550 -7.89 -6.26 4.69
CA HIS A 550 -7.87 -4.96 4.02
C HIS A 550 -9.24 -4.28 4.02
N VAL A 551 -10.27 -5.05 3.64
CA VAL A 551 -11.65 -4.57 3.58
C VAL A 551 -12.15 -4.15 4.97
N ALA A 552 -11.76 -4.90 6.02
CA ALA A 552 -12.08 -4.57 7.40
C ALA A 552 -11.40 -3.27 7.86
N SER A 553 -10.13 -3.07 7.52
CA SER A 553 -9.42 -1.82 7.83
C SER A 553 -10.00 -0.60 7.10
N ASP A 554 -10.55 -0.79 5.89
CA ASP A 554 -11.21 0.26 5.12
C ASP A 554 -12.64 0.58 5.66
N GLY A 555 -13.30 -0.40 6.32
CA GLY A 555 -14.68 -0.29 6.79
C GLY A 555 -15.72 -0.55 5.68
N ASP A 556 -15.34 -1.24 4.58
CA ASP A 556 -16.22 -1.50 3.44
C ASP A 556 -17.09 -2.75 3.70
N ILE A 557 -18.21 -2.55 4.38
CA ILE A 557 -19.15 -3.62 4.76
C ILE A 557 -19.73 -4.39 3.56
N PRO A 558 -20.13 -3.75 2.44
CA PRO A 558 -20.58 -4.48 1.26
C PRO A 558 -19.58 -5.52 0.76
N LYS A 559 -18.31 -5.17 0.67
CA LYS A 559 -17.24 -6.09 0.23
C LYS A 559 -16.90 -7.13 1.29
N ALA A 560 -16.92 -6.77 2.58
CA ALA A 560 -16.74 -7.74 3.66
C ALA A 560 -17.86 -8.81 3.64
N ARG A 561 -19.11 -8.40 3.46
CA ARG A 561 -20.25 -9.29 3.30
C ARG A 561 -20.04 -10.23 2.10
N LEU A 562 -19.67 -9.68 0.95
CA LEU A 562 -19.42 -10.45 -0.27
C LEU A 562 -18.34 -11.53 -0.04
N LEU A 563 -17.22 -11.17 0.59
CA LEU A 563 -16.13 -12.11 0.89
C LEU A 563 -16.59 -13.22 1.85
N LEU A 564 -17.31 -12.87 2.92
CA LEU A 564 -17.81 -13.84 3.90
C LEU A 564 -18.86 -14.78 3.28
N ASP A 565 -19.72 -14.27 2.41
CA ASP A 565 -20.71 -15.06 1.70
C ASP A 565 -20.07 -16.04 0.68
N HIS A 566 -18.83 -15.76 0.24
CA HIS A 566 -18.01 -16.65 -0.60
C HIS A 566 -16.99 -17.47 0.21
N GLY A 567 -17.10 -17.53 1.54
CA GLY A 567 -16.33 -18.42 2.39
C GLY A 567 -14.99 -17.85 2.88
N ALA A 568 -14.85 -16.52 2.94
CA ALA A 568 -13.69 -15.93 3.60
C ALA A 568 -13.63 -16.33 5.08
N THR A 569 -12.43 -16.64 5.57
CA THR A 569 -12.18 -17.00 6.97
C THR A 569 -12.23 -15.75 7.82
N ILE A 570 -13.28 -15.62 8.65
CA ILE A 570 -13.56 -14.41 9.42
C ILE A 570 -12.48 -14.10 10.47
N ASP A 571 -11.86 -15.15 11.05
CA ASP A 571 -10.84 -15.04 12.10
C ASP A 571 -9.43 -15.41 11.61
N ALA A 572 -9.14 -15.21 10.32
CA ALA A 572 -7.79 -15.40 9.80
C ALA A 572 -6.81 -14.44 10.51
N ILE A 573 -5.61 -14.94 10.87
CA ILE A 573 -4.57 -14.13 11.52
C ILE A 573 -3.49 -13.80 10.50
N ASP A 574 -3.17 -12.52 10.36
CA ASP A 574 -2.04 -12.02 9.59
C ASP A 574 -0.73 -12.00 10.39
N GLU A 575 0.41 -11.84 9.74
CA GLU A 575 1.71 -11.70 10.42
C GLU A 575 2.13 -10.24 10.57
N GLU A 576 1.50 -9.31 9.85
CA GLU A 576 1.87 -7.90 9.93
C GLU A 576 1.42 -7.26 11.24
N TYR A 577 0.19 -7.57 11.67
CA TYR A 577 -0.39 -7.06 12.93
C TYR A 577 -0.72 -8.16 13.93
N ARG A 578 -0.46 -9.41 13.60
CA ARG A 578 -0.82 -10.58 14.43
C ARG A 578 -2.30 -10.59 14.80
N SER A 579 -3.15 -10.08 13.92
CA SER A 579 -4.52 -9.73 14.20
C SER A 579 -5.51 -10.42 13.24
N THR A 580 -6.78 -10.40 13.61
CA THR A 580 -7.88 -10.84 12.76
C THR A 580 -8.48 -9.65 12.00
N PRO A 581 -9.35 -9.86 10.99
CA PRO A 581 -10.11 -8.78 10.38
C PRO A 581 -10.87 -7.91 11.39
N LEU A 582 -11.41 -8.52 12.47
CA LEU A 582 -12.04 -7.77 13.57
C LEU A 582 -11.01 -6.86 14.27
N GLY A 583 -9.81 -7.37 14.55
CA GLY A 583 -8.73 -6.56 15.14
C GLY A 583 -8.27 -5.44 14.20
N MET A 584 -8.25 -5.68 12.88
CA MET A 584 -7.97 -4.64 11.89
C MET A 584 -9.05 -3.55 11.90
N ALA A 585 -10.33 -3.91 11.91
CA ALA A 585 -11.42 -2.95 12.03
C ALA A 585 -11.30 -2.11 13.34
N ALA A 586 -10.95 -2.76 14.44
CA ALA A 586 -10.76 -2.09 15.72
C ALA A 586 -9.57 -1.13 15.72
N ARG A 587 -8.43 -1.52 15.11
CA ARG A 587 -7.22 -0.67 15.00
C ARG A 587 -7.48 0.61 14.22
N TRP A 588 -8.34 0.57 13.19
CA TRP A 588 -8.69 1.73 12.36
C TRP A 588 -10.00 2.42 12.77
N GLY A 589 -10.56 2.08 13.94
CA GLY A 589 -11.76 2.75 14.48
C GLY A 589 -13.01 2.55 13.62
N ARG A 590 -13.12 1.42 12.92
CA ARG A 590 -14.25 1.13 12.02
C ARG A 590 -15.41 0.51 12.78
N LYS A 591 -16.08 1.32 13.60
CA LYS A 591 -17.13 0.87 14.51
C LYS A 591 -18.20 0.01 13.83
N ASP A 592 -18.76 0.47 12.71
CA ASP A 592 -19.82 -0.24 12.00
C ASP A 592 -19.34 -1.59 11.44
N MET A 593 -18.06 -1.66 11.04
CA MET A 593 -17.43 -2.91 10.61
C MET A 593 -17.21 -3.85 11.78
N VAL A 594 -16.85 -3.33 12.96
CA VAL A 594 -16.73 -4.13 14.20
C VAL A 594 -18.09 -4.75 14.55
N ASP A 595 -19.16 -3.94 14.58
CA ASP A 595 -20.51 -4.43 14.81
C ASP A 595 -20.88 -5.53 13.80
N PHE A 596 -20.66 -5.27 12.50
CA PHE A 596 -20.94 -6.21 11.42
C PHE A 596 -20.17 -7.54 11.55
N LEU A 597 -18.87 -7.50 11.87
CA LEU A 597 -18.05 -8.71 12.00
C LEU A 597 -18.48 -9.53 13.23
N LEU A 598 -18.82 -8.87 14.36
CA LEU A 598 -19.37 -9.55 15.54
C LEU A 598 -20.72 -10.21 15.24
N GLU A 599 -21.63 -9.53 14.52
CA GLU A 599 -22.90 -10.12 14.06
C GLU A 599 -22.69 -11.34 13.15
N ARG A 600 -21.59 -11.36 12.39
CA ARG A 600 -21.23 -12.49 11.52
C ARG A 600 -20.43 -13.57 12.26
N GLY A 601 -20.23 -13.43 13.55
CA GLY A 601 -19.64 -14.44 14.43
C GLY A 601 -18.12 -14.41 14.54
N ALA A 602 -17.48 -13.25 14.32
CA ALA A 602 -16.06 -13.07 14.62
C ALA A 602 -15.80 -13.24 16.12
N ASP A 603 -14.73 -13.96 16.46
CA ASP A 603 -14.32 -14.16 17.86
C ASP A 603 -13.42 -13.00 18.32
N LEU A 604 -13.92 -12.23 19.27
CA LEU A 604 -13.22 -11.06 19.85
C LEU A 604 -11.93 -11.41 20.62
N ASN A 605 -11.72 -12.70 20.94
CA ASN A 605 -10.57 -13.17 21.71
C ASN A 605 -9.44 -13.74 20.83
N ILE A 606 -9.69 -13.93 19.53
CA ILE A 606 -8.69 -14.48 18.62
C ILE A 606 -7.72 -13.37 18.18
N ALA A 607 -6.44 -13.60 18.45
CA ALA A 607 -5.31 -12.83 17.92
C ALA A 607 -4.05 -13.70 17.91
N GLY A 608 -3.02 -13.29 17.16
CA GLY A 608 -1.72 -13.96 17.16
C GLY A 608 -0.93 -13.72 18.44
N ASP A 609 -1.15 -12.56 19.07
CA ASP A 609 -0.52 -12.13 20.32
C ASP A 609 -1.49 -11.35 21.20
N PRO A 610 -1.29 -11.32 22.54
CA PRO A 610 -2.18 -10.60 23.46
C PRO A 610 -2.29 -9.09 23.18
N TRP A 611 -1.24 -8.47 22.67
CA TRP A 611 -1.23 -7.05 22.31
C TRP A 611 -2.02 -6.74 21.02
N ALA A 612 -2.38 -7.75 20.24
CA ALA A 612 -3.03 -7.64 18.93
C ALA A 612 -4.52 -8.01 18.95
N THR A 613 -5.12 -8.19 20.15
CA THR A 613 -6.57 -8.43 20.24
C THR A 613 -7.36 -7.19 19.80
N PRO A 614 -8.60 -7.35 19.30
CA PRO A 614 -9.44 -6.21 18.92
C PRO A 614 -9.55 -5.15 20.02
N LEU A 615 -9.75 -5.57 21.28
CA LEU A 615 -9.84 -4.65 22.41
C LEU A 615 -8.51 -3.95 22.71
N ALA A 616 -7.38 -4.67 22.60
CA ALA A 616 -6.06 -4.07 22.79
C ALA A 616 -5.78 -2.99 21.73
N TRP A 617 -6.17 -3.23 20.48
CA TRP A 617 -6.05 -2.25 19.41
C TRP A 617 -6.92 -1.02 19.64
N ALA A 618 -8.21 -1.20 19.96
CA ALA A 618 -9.13 -0.09 20.25
C ALA A 618 -8.58 0.85 21.34
N ARG A 619 -8.07 0.27 22.44
CA ARG A 619 -7.43 1.01 23.54
C ARG A 619 -6.18 1.74 23.10
N LYS A 620 -5.27 1.04 22.41
CA LYS A 620 -3.99 1.59 21.97
C LYS A 620 -4.14 2.75 21.00
N LYS A 621 -5.13 2.67 20.11
CA LYS A 621 -5.43 3.72 19.12
C LYS A 621 -6.51 4.71 19.58
N ALA A 622 -6.92 4.63 20.86
CA ALA A 622 -7.88 5.53 21.52
C ALA A 622 -9.28 5.60 20.86
N HIS A 623 -9.72 4.53 20.22
CA HIS A 623 -11.06 4.41 19.62
C HIS A 623 -12.11 4.03 20.68
N ARG A 624 -12.59 5.00 21.47
CA ARG A 624 -13.47 4.79 22.61
C ARG A 624 -14.82 4.20 22.27
N ASP A 625 -15.37 4.54 21.12
CA ASP A 625 -16.63 4.01 20.59
C ASP A 625 -16.51 2.50 20.27
N VAL A 626 -15.42 2.10 19.59
CA VAL A 626 -15.07 0.70 19.32
C VAL A 626 -14.80 -0.06 20.64
N GLU A 627 -14.03 0.54 21.56
CA GLU A 627 -13.79 -0.05 22.89
C GLU A 627 -15.10 -0.35 23.61
N SER A 628 -16.06 0.58 23.58
CA SER A 628 -17.38 0.41 24.20
C SER A 628 -18.18 -0.75 23.58
N VAL A 629 -18.10 -0.94 22.26
CA VAL A 629 -18.74 -2.05 21.57
C VAL A 629 -18.11 -3.38 21.99
N LEU A 630 -16.78 -3.48 21.96
CA LEU A 630 -16.07 -4.71 22.28
C LEU A 630 -16.23 -5.13 23.74
N ASN A 631 -16.23 -4.18 24.68
CA ASN A 631 -16.50 -4.47 26.09
C ASN A 631 -17.91 -5.04 26.29
N ARG A 632 -18.94 -4.44 25.69
CA ARG A 632 -20.31 -4.97 25.75
C ARG A 632 -20.43 -6.38 25.13
N ALA A 633 -19.75 -6.61 24.01
CA ALA A 633 -19.73 -7.94 23.38
C ALA A 633 -19.03 -8.98 24.28
N SER A 634 -17.98 -8.57 25.00
CA SER A 634 -17.29 -9.43 25.98
C SER A 634 -18.18 -9.82 27.15
N ASP A 635 -19.00 -8.88 27.66
CA ASP A 635 -19.91 -9.13 28.77
C ASP A 635 -21.08 -10.08 28.40
N LEU A 636 -21.38 -10.20 27.11
CA LEU A 636 -22.42 -11.08 26.58
C LEU A 636 -21.92 -12.49 26.20
N THR A 637 -20.60 -12.70 26.24
CA THR A 637 -19.98 -13.99 25.93
C THR A 637 -19.67 -14.70 27.26
N PRO A 638 -20.34 -15.83 27.60
CA PRO A 638 -20.20 -16.52 28.88
C PRO A 638 -18.84 -17.18 29.09
#